data_6e8a03370b2f7092fe080ff8a66944a8
#
_entry.id   6e8a03370b2f7092fe080ff8a66944a8
#
_cell.length_a   1.000
_cell.length_b   1.000
_cell.length_c   1.000
_cell.angle_alpha   90.00
_cell.angle_beta   90.00
_cell.angle_gamma   90.00
#
_symmetry.space_group_name_H-M   'P 1'
#
loop_
_entity.id
_entity.type
_entity.pdbx_description
1 polymer ?
#
loop_
_entity_poly.entity_id
_entity_poly.type
_entity_poly.pdbx_seq_one_letter_code
_entity_poly.pdbx_strand_id
1 'polypeptide(L)'
;MTEPRWFSQPYPPEGASAAEGIRNQLGRPELDLLTILVRESAQNSWDARIERSSAPVDYRIDMWTVGPAHAGAWRELLVAGAPNSAEHFPLRETLKRGPVRVLSVSDRGTRGLGGPTRADNAVGPDRDFVSFVRNIGEPRDTALGGGTYGFGKGIFYLLSKPGTVIIHSRCRTAGGGHETRLIGCTLWKSYVATDSDGDRRYTGRHWWGDTSGEVVEPLVGAQAEATAQRLGLKAFGPEETGTTVVVVDPNLDGLEPPGAADYLSETIAWHLWPKMVSIAGRSPAMRFSVSYDGVQHPVPDPRTTSPLSMFVAAYEAMVGPTGSDLVCHKPKKHLGRLGLVKRIMPSLEPTRASLMLNIEDLIHHVCLMRPAELVVTYHAGPKPPSTNQGYAGVFRADEAMDEVYAKAEPPTHDAWNRHSLDRPESTYVHTTFRRISESLEQLLSLSGTARPGASNVALGAASSLFSGLVGGAWGIGGATAYSKPGSTAPSSSRSTDNEETATRQADGGRRATTQSTGRTDIGGADPAEVFGDDGPATVASGGGTLEAPRRRPRVQYVGDPYYDDRGDTSVLVQEFRLPVAGPQRVHIDLAVTLPGTGGRETDPPIGASMPVLIGWEDATGQLHTSDPQVVEGGDSVWRAVVQPAPDTMTEIGVKVEAVRTP
;
A
#
# COMPACT_ATOMS: atom_id res chain seq x y z
N MET A 1 -9.59 -36.06 -32.17
CA MET A 1 -9.37 -34.96 -31.20
C MET A 1 -10.11 -33.78 -31.77
N THR A 2 -11.08 -33.25 -31.02
CA THR A 2 -11.83 -32.04 -31.40
C THR A 2 -10.91 -30.84 -31.30
N GLU A 3 -10.91 -29.98 -32.32
CA GLU A 3 -10.16 -28.70 -32.23
C GLU A 3 -10.79 -27.80 -31.19
N PRO A 4 -9.97 -27.08 -30.39
CA PRO A 4 -10.48 -26.18 -29.38
C PRO A 4 -11.25 -24.99 -30.00
N ARG A 5 -12.33 -24.57 -29.35
CA ARG A 5 -13.20 -23.50 -29.84
C ARG A 5 -13.63 -22.61 -28.72
N TRP A 6 -13.99 -21.36 -29.05
CA TRP A 6 -14.67 -20.46 -28.13
C TRP A 6 -16.13 -20.80 -27.96
N PHE A 7 -16.61 -20.68 -26.74
CA PHE A 7 -18.01 -20.74 -26.37
C PHE A 7 -18.35 -19.53 -25.50
N SER A 8 -19.40 -18.81 -25.88
CA SER A 8 -19.91 -17.69 -25.11
C SER A 8 -20.93 -18.17 -24.09
N GLN A 9 -20.71 -17.85 -22.82
CA GLN A 9 -21.57 -18.30 -21.73
C GLN A 9 -22.92 -17.57 -21.76
N PRO A 10 -24.05 -18.25 -21.99
CA PRO A 10 -25.36 -17.63 -21.87
C PRO A 10 -25.70 -17.38 -20.40
N TYR A 11 -26.61 -16.44 -20.14
CA TYR A 11 -27.20 -16.31 -18.80
C TYR A 11 -28.00 -17.58 -18.47
N PRO A 12 -27.76 -18.21 -17.33
CA PRO A 12 -28.65 -19.24 -16.82
C PRO A 12 -29.99 -18.62 -16.37
N PRO A 13 -31.10 -19.40 -16.35
CA PRO A 13 -32.41 -18.90 -15.92
C PRO A 13 -32.42 -18.26 -14.55
N GLU A 14 -31.60 -18.76 -13.62
CA GLU A 14 -31.48 -18.27 -12.26
C GLU A 14 -30.67 -16.95 -12.15
N GLY A 15 -30.08 -16.50 -13.25
CA GLY A 15 -29.20 -15.34 -13.28
C GLY A 15 -27.73 -15.69 -13.05
N ALA A 16 -26.85 -14.76 -13.38
CA ALA A 16 -25.40 -14.84 -13.14
C ALA A 16 -24.80 -13.44 -13.04
N SER A 17 -23.60 -13.35 -12.47
CA SER A 17 -22.83 -12.12 -12.52
C SER A 17 -22.35 -11.84 -13.95
N ALA A 18 -22.63 -10.63 -14.45
CA ALA A 18 -22.07 -10.16 -15.71
C ALA A 18 -20.54 -10.00 -15.60
N ALA A 19 -19.82 -10.22 -16.70
CA ALA A 19 -18.36 -10.13 -16.72
C ALA A 19 -17.86 -8.71 -16.39
N GLU A 20 -18.58 -7.65 -16.80
CA GLU A 20 -18.28 -6.28 -16.42
C GLU A 20 -18.45 -6.03 -14.91
N GLY A 21 -19.41 -6.68 -14.25
CA GLY A 21 -19.56 -6.64 -12.79
C GLY A 21 -18.34 -7.22 -12.07
N ILE A 22 -17.82 -8.34 -12.55
CA ILE A 22 -16.60 -8.95 -12.01
C ILE A 22 -15.40 -8.01 -12.20
N ARG A 23 -15.27 -7.36 -13.36
CA ARG A 23 -14.20 -6.38 -13.62
C ARG A 23 -14.32 -5.15 -12.72
N ASN A 24 -15.53 -4.66 -12.48
CA ASN A 24 -15.78 -3.48 -11.64
C ASN A 24 -15.55 -3.76 -10.14
N GLN A 25 -15.72 -5.00 -9.69
CA GLN A 25 -15.40 -5.41 -8.31
C GLN A 25 -13.92 -5.29 -7.95
N LEU A 26 -13.03 -5.27 -8.96
CA LEU A 26 -11.60 -5.00 -8.75
C LEU A 26 -11.33 -3.53 -8.39
N GLY A 27 -12.35 -2.65 -8.49
CA GLY A 27 -12.27 -1.24 -8.15
C GLY A 27 -11.37 -0.44 -9.10
N ARG A 28 -11.02 0.77 -8.67
CA ARG A 28 -9.93 1.58 -9.23
C ARG A 28 -8.81 1.56 -8.20
N PRO A 29 -7.82 0.68 -8.34
CA PRO A 29 -6.74 0.60 -7.37
C PRO A 29 -5.88 1.88 -7.40
N GLU A 30 -5.33 2.25 -6.26
CA GLU A 30 -4.36 3.36 -6.16
C GLU A 30 -3.04 3.01 -6.86
N LEU A 31 -2.68 1.72 -6.89
CA LEU A 31 -1.51 1.21 -7.58
C LEU A 31 -1.80 0.98 -9.07
N ASP A 32 -0.79 1.16 -9.91
CA ASP A 32 -0.88 0.83 -11.34
C ASP A 32 -1.06 -0.67 -11.59
N LEU A 33 -1.57 -1.02 -12.78
CA LEU A 33 -1.91 -2.41 -13.11
C LEU A 33 -0.71 -3.36 -13.12
N LEU A 34 0.49 -2.88 -13.49
CA LEU A 34 1.70 -3.70 -13.52
C LEU A 34 2.18 -4.02 -12.11
N THR A 35 2.10 -3.06 -11.19
CA THR A 35 2.41 -3.28 -9.77
C THR A 35 1.45 -4.29 -9.15
N ILE A 36 0.15 -4.15 -9.40
CA ILE A 36 -0.84 -5.11 -8.90
C ILE A 36 -0.59 -6.49 -9.50
N LEU A 37 -0.29 -6.57 -10.81
CA LEU A 37 0.05 -7.86 -11.45
C LEU A 37 1.17 -8.57 -10.69
N VAL A 38 2.29 -7.88 -10.42
CA VAL A 38 3.44 -8.45 -9.69
C VAL A 38 3.02 -8.95 -8.32
N ARG A 39 2.34 -8.11 -7.54
CA ARG A 39 1.93 -8.43 -6.17
C ARG A 39 1.01 -9.64 -6.11
N GLU A 40 -0.09 -9.58 -6.85
CA GLU A 40 -1.13 -10.62 -6.84
C GLU A 40 -0.66 -11.95 -7.43
N SER A 41 0.06 -11.91 -8.56
CA SER A 41 0.54 -13.14 -9.17
C SER A 41 1.65 -13.81 -8.38
N ALA A 42 2.57 -13.04 -7.78
CA ALA A 42 3.60 -13.60 -6.91
C ALA A 42 3.00 -14.18 -5.62
N GLN A 43 1.98 -13.54 -5.06
CA GLN A 43 1.24 -14.08 -3.93
C GLN A 43 0.55 -15.40 -4.29
N ASN A 44 -0.15 -15.48 -5.43
CA ASN A 44 -0.77 -16.71 -5.91
C ASN A 44 0.27 -17.83 -6.09
N SER A 45 1.45 -17.51 -6.65
CA SER A 45 2.55 -18.47 -6.80
C SER A 45 3.11 -18.93 -5.46
N TRP A 46 3.25 -18.01 -4.49
CA TRP A 46 3.69 -18.34 -3.13
C TRP A 46 2.68 -19.25 -2.41
N ASP A 47 1.39 -18.97 -2.52
CA ASP A 47 0.32 -19.75 -1.90
C ASP A 47 0.18 -21.15 -2.54
N ALA A 48 0.55 -21.27 -3.81
CA ALA A 48 0.58 -22.56 -4.53
C ALA A 48 1.90 -23.35 -4.35
N ARG A 49 2.87 -22.87 -3.55
CA ARG A 49 4.14 -23.56 -3.29
C ARG A 49 3.92 -24.98 -2.76
N ILE A 50 4.86 -25.86 -3.03
CA ILE A 50 4.87 -27.21 -2.45
C ILE A 50 5.46 -27.10 -1.03
N GLU A 51 4.62 -27.22 0.00
CA GLU A 51 4.97 -26.93 1.41
C GLU A 51 6.20 -27.65 1.94
N ARG A 52 6.47 -28.87 1.47
CA ARG A 52 7.61 -29.68 1.92
C ARG A 52 8.83 -29.59 1.01
N SER A 53 8.80 -28.72 0.01
CA SER A 53 9.93 -28.50 -0.89
C SER A 53 10.86 -27.45 -0.30
N SER A 54 12.17 -27.74 -0.28
CA SER A 54 13.22 -26.76 0.02
C SER A 54 13.67 -25.99 -1.23
N ALA A 55 13.19 -26.38 -2.43
CA ALA A 55 13.51 -25.68 -3.66
C ALA A 55 12.70 -24.35 -3.71
N PRO A 56 13.34 -23.28 -4.17
CA PRO A 56 12.66 -22.00 -4.35
C PRO A 56 11.62 -22.13 -5.45
N VAL A 57 10.54 -21.33 -5.34
CA VAL A 57 9.60 -21.14 -6.43
C VAL A 57 10.25 -20.27 -7.50
N ASP A 58 10.31 -20.74 -8.74
CA ASP A 58 10.72 -19.93 -9.89
C ASP A 58 9.53 -19.13 -10.39
N TYR A 59 9.61 -17.80 -10.29
CA TYR A 59 8.61 -16.85 -10.78
C TYR A 59 9.20 -16.06 -11.94
N ARG A 60 8.49 -16.03 -13.08
CA ARG A 60 8.99 -15.38 -14.30
C ARG A 60 7.90 -14.53 -14.95
N ILE A 61 8.30 -13.37 -15.43
CA ILE A 61 7.50 -12.55 -16.33
C ILE A 61 8.25 -12.49 -17.66
N ASP A 62 7.62 -13.02 -18.71
CA ASP A 62 8.17 -12.97 -20.06
C ASP A 62 7.20 -12.17 -20.94
N MET A 63 7.70 -11.16 -21.63
CA MET A 63 6.96 -10.42 -22.65
C MET A 63 7.58 -10.69 -24.01
N TRP A 64 6.74 -10.90 -25.02
CA TRP A 64 7.22 -11.09 -26.40
C TRP A 64 6.14 -10.76 -27.41
N THR A 65 6.61 -10.56 -28.64
CA THR A 65 5.74 -10.49 -29.80
C THR A 65 5.66 -11.89 -30.45
N VAL A 66 4.43 -12.34 -30.70
CA VAL A 66 4.23 -13.66 -31.33
C VAL A 66 4.89 -13.70 -32.71
N GLY A 67 5.92 -14.51 -32.82
CA GLY A 67 6.70 -14.63 -34.05
C GLY A 67 5.95 -15.30 -35.20
N PRO A 68 6.46 -15.19 -36.44
CA PRO A 68 5.82 -15.71 -37.64
C PRO A 68 5.51 -17.21 -37.59
N ALA A 69 6.34 -17.99 -36.90
CA ALA A 69 6.16 -19.44 -36.77
C ALA A 69 4.86 -19.84 -36.04
N HIS A 70 4.38 -18.96 -35.11
CA HIS A 70 3.21 -19.24 -34.29
C HIS A 70 2.01 -18.34 -34.63
N ALA A 71 2.22 -17.25 -35.37
CA ALA A 71 1.16 -16.27 -35.68
C ALA A 71 -0.03 -16.90 -36.44
N GLY A 72 0.23 -17.87 -37.30
CA GLY A 72 -0.81 -18.64 -37.98
C GLY A 72 -1.69 -19.43 -37.01
N ALA A 73 -1.06 -20.15 -36.08
CA ALA A 73 -1.76 -20.93 -35.06
C ALA A 73 -2.57 -20.05 -34.12
N TRP A 74 -2.04 -18.88 -33.72
CA TRP A 74 -2.79 -17.93 -32.91
C TRP A 74 -4.07 -17.44 -33.58
N ARG A 75 -4.01 -17.12 -34.90
CA ARG A 75 -5.18 -16.66 -35.66
C ARG A 75 -6.19 -17.79 -35.91
N GLU A 76 -5.71 -18.99 -36.20
CA GLU A 76 -6.56 -20.16 -36.48
C GLU A 76 -7.27 -20.61 -35.19
N LEU A 77 -6.49 -20.97 -34.16
CA LEU A 77 -7.01 -21.60 -32.94
C LEU A 77 -7.84 -20.63 -32.07
N LEU A 78 -7.40 -19.37 -31.95
CA LEU A 78 -8.06 -18.40 -31.07
C LEU A 78 -9.17 -17.59 -31.76
N VAL A 79 -9.54 -17.90 -33.01
CA VAL A 79 -10.72 -17.32 -33.66
C VAL A 79 -11.82 -18.37 -33.85
N ALA A 80 -11.49 -19.66 -33.78
CA ALA A 80 -12.47 -20.73 -33.96
C ALA A 80 -13.60 -20.67 -32.92
N GLY A 81 -14.86 -20.59 -33.39
CA GLY A 81 -16.06 -20.48 -32.52
C GLY A 81 -16.27 -19.12 -31.86
N ALA A 82 -15.40 -18.14 -32.08
CA ALA A 82 -15.54 -16.79 -31.48
C ALA A 82 -16.73 -16.02 -32.08
N PRO A 83 -17.42 -15.17 -31.29
CA PRO A 83 -18.44 -14.25 -31.79
C PRO A 83 -17.91 -13.41 -32.96
N ASN A 84 -18.76 -13.13 -33.94
CA ASN A 84 -18.37 -12.34 -35.12
C ASN A 84 -18.19 -10.85 -34.82
N SER A 85 -18.92 -10.30 -33.85
CA SER A 85 -18.84 -8.92 -33.47
C SER A 85 -17.60 -8.62 -32.63
N ALA A 86 -16.79 -7.67 -33.06
CA ALA A 86 -15.65 -7.17 -32.28
C ALA A 86 -16.06 -6.47 -30.97
N GLU A 87 -17.27 -5.92 -30.93
CA GLU A 87 -17.84 -5.32 -29.72
C GLU A 87 -18.08 -6.37 -28.64
N HIS A 88 -18.51 -7.55 -29.02
CA HIS A 88 -18.77 -8.67 -28.12
C HIS A 88 -17.51 -9.48 -27.78
N PHE A 89 -16.50 -9.49 -28.68
CA PHE A 89 -15.27 -10.26 -28.55
C PHE A 89 -14.08 -9.57 -29.22
N PRO A 90 -13.43 -8.61 -28.54
CA PRO A 90 -12.35 -7.78 -29.12
C PRO A 90 -11.11 -8.55 -29.56
N LEU A 91 -10.85 -9.72 -29.00
CA LEU A 91 -9.69 -10.55 -29.37
C LEU A 91 -9.60 -10.79 -30.87
N ARG A 92 -10.73 -10.95 -31.56
CA ARG A 92 -10.78 -11.13 -33.02
C ARG A 92 -10.08 -9.98 -33.78
N GLU A 93 -10.33 -8.74 -33.34
CA GLU A 93 -9.68 -7.57 -33.96
C GLU A 93 -8.20 -7.47 -33.56
N THR A 94 -7.88 -7.78 -32.31
CA THR A 94 -6.48 -7.82 -31.85
C THR A 94 -5.65 -8.79 -32.71
N LEU A 95 -6.19 -9.98 -33.00
CA LEU A 95 -5.50 -11.00 -33.82
C LEU A 95 -5.37 -10.60 -35.31
N LYS A 96 -6.23 -9.71 -35.83
CA LYS A 96 -6.21 -9.22 -37.19
C LYS A 96 -5.26 -8.03 -37.41
N ARG A 97 -5.13 -7.14 -36.43
CA ARG A 97 -4.47 -5.83 -36.58
C ARG A 97 -2.95 -5.84 -36.72
N GLY A 98 -2.29 -6.99 -36.56
CA GLY A 98 -0.83 -7.06 -36.73
C GLY A 98 -0.16 -8.06 -35.78
N PRO A 99 1.10 -7.81 -35.40
CA PRO A 99 1.80 -8.69 -34.47
C PRO A 99 1.15 -8.63 -33.08
N VAL A 100 0.83 -9.81 -32.55
CA VAL A 100 0.22 -9.96 -31.23
C VAL A 100 1.30 -9.89 -30.16
N ARG A 101 1.20 -8.94 -29.26
CA ARG A 101 2.05 -8.89 -28.06
C ARG A 101 1.40 -9.68 -26.94
N VAL A 102 2.22 -10.35 -26.17
CA VAL A 102 1.79 -11.11 -25.01
C VAL A 102 2.71 -10.90 -23.83
N LEU A 103 2.13 -11.00 -22.63
CA LEU A 103 2.85 -11.05 -21.38
C LEU A 103 2.46 -12.33 -20.67
N SER A 104 3.44 -13.14 -20.28
CA SER A 104 3.16 -14.30 -19.44
C SER A 104 3.74 -14.15 -18.05
N VAL A 105 2.95 -14.54 -17.05
CA VAL A 105 3.43 -14.80 -15.71
C VAL A 105 3.46 -16.30 -15.52
N SER A 106 4.62 -16.83 -15.15
CA SER A 106 4.77 -18.27 -14.95
C SER A 106 5.49 -18.58 -13.63
N ASP A 107 4.99 -19.58 -12.96
CA ASP A 107 5.67 -20.19 -11.82
C ASP A 107 6.08 -21.65 -12.11
N ARG A 108 7.12 -22.10 -11.42
CA ARG A 108 7.57 -23.48 -11.39
C ARG A 108 7.95 -23.84 -9.95
N GLY A 109 7.79 -25.12 -9.61
CA GLY A 109 7.96 -25.57 -8.24
C GLY A 109 6.74 -25.32 -7.35
N THR A 110 5.59 -25.07 -7.98
CA THR A 110 4.27 -24.98 -7.35
C THR A 110 3.44 -26.23 -7.63
N ARG A 111 2.28 -26.36 -6.96
CA ARG A 111 1.37 -27.51 -7.18
C ARG A 111 0.73 -27.51 -8.57
N GLY A 112 0.70 -26.37 -9.25
CA GLY A 112 -0.10 -26.15 -10.45
C GLY A 112 -1.60 -26.11 -10.11
N LEU A 113 -2.45 -26.13 -11.15
CA LEU A 113 -3.91 -26.07 -11.01
C LEU A 113 -4.51 -27.47 -11.05
N GLY A 114 -4.47 -28.16 -9.90
CA GLY A 114 -5.02 -29.49 -9.71
C GLY A 114 -6.51 -29.49 -9.37
N GLY A 115 -7.02 -30.68 -9.04
CA GLY A 115 -8.42 -30.90 -8.71
C GLY A 115 -9.35 -30.96 -9.91
N PRO A 116 -10.68 -30.93 -9.71
CA PRO A 116 -11.66 -30.99 -10.78
C PRO A 116 -11.63 -29.76 -11.67
N THR A 117 -12.13 -29.93 -12.87
CA THR A 117 -12.25 -28.88 -13.89
C THR A 117 -13.64 -28.23 -13.92
N ARG A 118 -14.63 -28.86 -13.28
CA ARG A 118 -16.02 -28.39 -13.18
C ARG A 118 -16.33 -27.84 -11.80
N ALA A 119 -17.01 -26.70 -11.74
CA ALA A 119 -17.37 -26.03 -10.50
C ALA A 119 -18.53 -26.69 -9.74
N ASP A 120 -19.36 -27.48 -10.45
CA ASP A 120 -20.49 -28.23 -9.90
C ASP A 120 -20.09 -29.55 -9.21
N ASN A 121 -18.85 -29.99 -9.36
CA ASN A 121 -18.37 -31.18 -8.68
C ASN A 121 -18.17 -30.92 -7.18
N ALA A 122 -18.87 -31.69 -6.34
CA ALA A 122 -18.61 -31.71 -4.89
C ALA A 122 -17.25 -32.37 -4.64
N VAL A 123 -16.29 -31.62 -4.07
CA VAL A 123 -14.91 -32.07 -4.06
C VAL A 123 -14.23 -31.95 -2.74
N GLY A 124 -13.15 -32.74 -2.61
CA GLY A 124 -12.16 -32.68 -1.56
C GLY A 124 -11.33 -31.38 -1.54
N PRO A 125 -10.22 -31.36 -0.78
CA PRO A 125 -9.44 -30.14 -0.52
C PRO A 125 -8.71 -29.58 -1.76
N ASP A 126 -8.44 -30.40 -2.79
CA ASP A 126 -7.78 -29.95 -4.02
C ASP A 126 -8.81 -29.35 -4.99
N ARG A 127 -8.86 -28.01 -5.04
CA ARG A 127 -9.80 -27.22 -5.85
C ARG A 127 -9.10 -26.10 -6.62
N ASP A 128 -7.77 -26.20 -6.78
CA ASP A 128 -6.97 -25.10 -7.32
C ASP A 128 -7.42 -24.67 -8.71
N PHE A 129 -7.77 -25.63 -9.61
CA PHE A 129 -8.26 -25.29 -10.95
C PHE A 129 -9.59 -24.53 -10.90
N VAL A 130 -10.58 -25.06 -10.20
CA VAL A 130 -11.90 -24.43 -10.09
C VAL A 130 -11.79 -23.04 -9.45
N SER A 131 -11.08 -22.96 -8.34
CA SER A 131 -10.90 -21.68 -7.62
C SER A 131 -10.17 -20.65 -8.46
N PHE A 132 -9.19 -21.03 -9.28
CA PHE A 132 -8.44 -20.07 -10.09
C PHE A 132 -9.15 -19.71 -11.40
N VAL A 133 -9.71 -20.71 -12.11
CA VAL A 133 -10.23 -20.56 -13.47
C VAL A 133 -11.73 -20.26 -13.49
N ARG A 134 -12.53 -20.99 -12.69
CA ARG A 134 -14.00 -20.92 -12.76
C ARG A 134 -14.58 -19.87 -11.81
N ASN A 135 -14.13 -19.87 -10.57
CA ASN A 135 -14.72 -19.09 -9.48
C ASN A 135 -13.88 -17.83 -9.20
N ILE A 136 -14.08 -16.79 -10.02
CA ILE A 136 -13.49 -15.46 -9.77
C ILE A 136 -14.26 -14.83 -8.61
N GLY A 137 -13.52 -14.38 -7.55
CA GLY A 137 -14.12 -13.78 -6.35
C GLY A 137 -14.37 -14.76 -5.20
N GLU A 138 -14.07 -16.05 -5.36
CA GLU A 138 -14.12 -17.02 -4.25
C GLU A 138 -12.82 -16.93 -3.43
N PRO A 139 -12.90 -16.61 -2.11
CA PRO A 139 -11.74 -16.59 -1.22
C PRO A 139 -11.10 -17.98 -1.12
N ARG A 140 -9.79 -18.04 -0.91
CA ARG A 140 -9.10 -19.30 -0.59
C ARG A 140 -8.96 -19.42 0.93
N ASP A 141 -9.40 -20.55 1.47
CA ASP A 141 -9.14 -20.96 2.86
C ASP A 141 -7.73 -21.58 2.97
N THR A 142 -6.68 -20.78 2.82
CA THR A 142 -5.31 -21.22 3.08
C THR A 142 -4.80 -20.60 4.36
N ALA A 143 -4.48 -21.41 5.36
CA ALA A 143 -3.83 -20.96 6.60
C ALA A 143 -2.51 -20.24 6.24
N LEU A 144 -2.32 -19.01 6.71
CA LEU A 144 -1.18 -18.14 6.39
C LEU A 144 -1.03 -17.77 4.90
N GLY A 145 -2.08 -17.93 4.09
CA GLY A 145 -2.13 -17.46 2.70
C GLY A 145 -2.39 -15.95 2.64
N GLY A 146 -1.81 -15.29 1.62
CA GLY A 146 -1.96 -13.85 1.44
C GLY A 146 -3.33 -13.42 0.88
N GLY A 147 -4.06 -14.31 0.18
CA GLY A 147 -5.29 -13.98 -0.59
C GLY A 147 -6.57 -14.02 0.23
N THR A 148 -7.10 -12.85 0.62
CA THR A 148 -8.29 -12.74 1.48
C THR A 148 -9.59 -12.61 0.69
N TYR A 149 -9.59 -12.03 -0.52
CA TYR A 149 -10.80 -11.62 -1.25
C TYR A 149 -11.07 -12.37 -2.55
N GLY A 150 -10.14 -13.21 -3.05
CA GLY A 150 -10.32 -14.02 -4.26
C GLY A 150 -10.41 -13.22 -5.58
N PHE A 151 -10.20 -11.92 -5.55
CA PHE A 151 -10.28 -11.05 -6.73
C PHE A 151 -8.93 -10.82 -7.43
N GLY A 152 -7.79 -11.10 -6.78
CA GLY A 152 -6.45 -10.83 -7.31
C GLY A 152 -6.17 -11.44 -8.68
N LYS A 153 -6.74 -12.62 -8.96
CA LYS A 153 -6.66 -13.27 -10.29
C LYS A 153 -7.35 -12.50 -11.42
N GLY A 154 -8.24 -11.56 -11.11
CA GLY A 154 -8.89 -10.67 -12.06
C GLY A 154 -7.94 -9.69 -12.73
N ILE A 155 -6.77 -9.40 -12.13
CA ILE A 155 -5.77 -8.48 -12.69
C ILE A 155 -5.30 -8.92 -14.07
N PHE A 156 -5.20 -10.23 -14.34
CA PHE A 156 -4.79 -10.74 -15.63
C PHE A 156 -5.77 -10.31 -16.75
N TYR A 157 -7.06 -10.30 -16.46
CA TYR A 157 -8.09 -9.86 -17.41
C TYR A 157 -8.12 -8.33 -17.58
N LEU A 158 -7.88 -7.59 -16.51
CA LEU A 158 -7.80 -6.12 -16.56
C LEU A 158 -6.59 -5.65 -17.37
N LEU A 159 -5.47 -6.34 -17.21
CA LEU A 159 -4.26 -6.03 -17.94
C LEU A 159 -4.39 -6.34 -19.44
N SER A 160 -5.21 -7.31 -19.84
CA SER A 160 -5.46 -7.62 -21.24
C SER A 160 -6.40 -6.60 -21.88
N LYS A 161 -5.99 -5.92 -22.94
CA LYS A 161 -6.86 -5.01 -23.71
C LYS A 161 -8.11 -5.71 -24.23
N PRO A 162 -8.03 -6.94 -24.85
CA PRO A 162 -9.22 -7.69 -25.22
C PRO A 162 -9.83 -8.49 -24.04
N GLY A 163 -9.36 -8.34 -22.81
CA GLY A 163 -9.85 -9.08 -21.65
C GLY A 163 -9.59 -10.58 -21.70
N THR A 164 -8.56 -11.02 -22.41
CA THR A 164 -8.31 -12.44 -22.74
C THR A 164 -7.03 -12.96 -22.14
N VAL A 165 -7.12 -14.13 -21.50
CA VAL A 165 -5.98 -14.87 -20.95
C VAL A 165 -5.98 -16.32 -21.43
N ILE A 166 -4.79 -16.92 -21.54
CA ILE A 166 -4.60 -18.35 -21.78
C ILE A 166 -3.87 -18.92 -20.57
N ILE A 167 -4.42 -19.97 -19.99
CA ILE A 167 -3.89 -20.61 -18.78
C ILE A 167 -3.36 -21.99 -19.16
N HIS A 168 -2.05 -22.19 -18.99
CA HIS A 168 -1.33 -23.42 -19.22
C HIS A 168 -0.75 -23.91 -17.90
N SER A 169 -1.24 -25.02 -17.38
CA SER A 169 -0.83 -25.52 -16.06
C SER A 169 -0.53 -27.00 -16.10
N ARG A 170 0.42 -27.42 -15.27
CA ARG A 170 0.73 -28.82 -15.04
C ARG A 170 0.69 -29.13 -13.55
N CYS A 171 -0.11 -30.10 -13.17
CA CYS A 171 -0.31 -30.54 -11.79
C CYS A 171 -0.02 -32.03 -11.63
N ARG A 172 0.13 -32.49 -10.39
CA ARG A 172 0.18 -33.93 -10.09
C ARG A 172 -1.23 -34.48 -10.01
N THR A 173 -1.41 -35.68 -10.56
CA THR A 173 -2.64 -36.44 -10.43
C THR A 173 -2.65 -37.27 -9.15
N ALA A 174 -3.84 -37.69 -8.69
CA ALA A 174 -3.98 -38.57 -7.54
C ALA A 174 -3.25 -39.93 -7.73
N GLY A 175 -3.03 -40.37 -8.99
CA GLY A 175 -2.25 -41.57 -9.33
C GLY A 175 -0.74 -41.37 -9.34
N GLY A 176 -0.22 -40.18 -8.95
CA GLY A 176 1.22 -39.88 -8.89
C GLY A 176 1.85 -39.46 -10.22
N GLY A 177 1.08 -39.43 -11.33
CA GLY A 177 1.51 -38.89 -12.63
C GLY A 177 1.35 -37.36 -12.70
N HIS A 178 1.59 -36.82 -13.90
CA HIS A 178 1.39 -35.42 -14.22
C HIS A 178 0.26 -35.25 -15.24
N GLU A 179 -0.50 -34.18 -15.13
CA GLU A 179 -1.51 -33.79 -16.11
C GLU A 179 -1.29 -32.31 -16.51
N THR A 180 -1.13 -32.11 -17.81
CA THR A 180 -1.06 -30.77 -18.39
C THR A 180 -2.45 -30.34 -18.82
N ARG A 181 -2.82 -29.10 -18.52
CA ARG A 181 -4.12 -28.49 -18.83
C ARG A 181 -3.92 -27.16 -19.56
N LEU A 182 -4.73 -26.89 -20.56
CA LEU A 182 -4.70 -25.64 -21.33
C LEU A 182 -6.13 -25.15 -21.57
N ILE A 183 -6.43 -23.93 -21.17
CA ILE A 183 -7.75 -23.29 -21.35
C ILE A 183 -7.58 -21.80 -21.65
N GLY A 184 -8.46 -21.24 -22.48
CA GLY A 184 -8.55 -19.79 -22.69
C GLY A 184 -9.80 -19.23 -22.03
N CYS A 185 -9.69 -18.00 -21.49
CA CYS A 185 -10.78 -17.32 -20.83
C CYS A 185 -10.81 -15.85 -21.25
N THR A 186 -12.02 -15.29 -21.50
CA THR A 186 -12.21 -13.86 -21.76
C THR A 186 -13.31 -13.33 -20.84
N LEU A 187 -13.04 -12.17 -20.22
CA LEU A 187 -14.04 -11.36 -19.52
C LEU A 187 -14.25 -10.06 -20.30
N TRP A 188 -15.46 -9.86 -20.82
CA TRP A 188 -15.83 -8.68 -21.59
C TRP A 188 -17.19 -8.12 -21.13
N LYS A 189 -17.89 -7.41 -22.00
CA LYS A 189 -19.21 -6.87 -21.71
C LYS A 189 -20.30 -7.91 -21.98
N SER A 190 -21.35 -7.93 -21.17
CA SER A 190 -22.56 -8.69 -21.46
C SER A 190 -23.24 -8.15 -22.72
N TYR A 191 -23.92 -9.00 -23.47
CA TYR A 191 -24.55 -8.62 -24.73
C TYR A 191 -25.75 -9.50 -25.05
N VAL A 192 -26.55 -9.07 -26.02
CA VAL A 192 -27.62 -9.85 -26.63
C VAL A 192 -27.22 -10.18 -28.05
N ALA A 193 -27.40 -11.42 -28.45
CA ALA A 193 -27.22 -11.84 -29.84
C ALA A 193 -28.35 -12.80 -30.23
N THR A 194 -28.74 -12.74 -31.52
CA THR A 194 -29.70 -13.64 -32.10
C THR A 194 -28.99 -14.90 -32.56
N ASP A 195 -29.41 -16.05 -32.10
CA ASP A 195 -28.98 -17.38 -32.55
C ASP A 195 -30.15 -18.11 -33.23
N SER A 196 -29.97 -19.44 -33.52
CA SER A 196 -31.00 -20.26 -34.15
C SER A 196 -32.31 -20.35 -33.36
N ASP A 197 -32.23 -20.10 -32.03
CA ASP A 197 -33.33 -20.25 -31.08
C ASP A 197 -33.96 -18.89 -30.69
N GLY A 198 -33.49 -17.80 -31.30
CA GLY A 198 -33.94 -16.43 -31.06
C GLY A 198 -32.94 -15.53 -30.34
N ASP A 199 -33.43 -14.41 -29.77
CA ASP A 199 -32.58 -13.48 -29.02
C ASP A 199 -32.18 -14.10 -27.67
N ARG A 200 -30.87 -14.20 -27.47
CA ARG A 200 -30.28 -14.77 -26.26
C ARG A 200 -29.31 -13.78 -25.61
N ARG A 201 -29.37 -13.71 -24.27
CA ARG A 201 -28.46 -12.88 -23.48
C ARG A 201 -27.24 -13.67 -23.03
N TYR A 202 -26.05 -13.05 -23.18
CA TYR A 202 -24.76 -13.63 -22.82
C TYR A 202 -24.09 -12.82 -21.71
N THR A 203 -23.39 -13.51 -20.80
CA THR A 203 -22.76 -12.92 -19.62
C THR A 203 -21.53 -12.07 -19.92
N GLY A 204 -20.98 -12.15 -21.14
CA GLY A 204 -19.67 -11.58 -21.49
C GLY A 204 -18.48 -12.44 -21.05
N ARG A 205 -18.72 -13.62 -20.48
CA ARG A 205 -17.70 -14.63 -20.21
C ARG A 205 -17.59 -15.56 -21.41
N HIS A 206 -16.36 -15.78 -21.87
CA HIS A 206 -16.09 -16.69 -22.97
C HIS A 206 -15.02 -17.71 -22.55
N TRP A 207 -15.18 -18.94 -22.99
CA TRP A 207 -14.32 -20.06 -22.66
C TRP A 207 -13.80 -20.68 -23.94
N TRP A 208 -12.49 -20.95 -24.01
CA TRP A 208 -11.85 -21.62 -25.12
C TRP A 208 -11.23 -22.91 -24.65
N GLY A 209 -11.59 -24.04 -25.31
CA GLY A 209 -11.13 -25.36 -24.94
C GLY A 209 -11.90 -26.44 -25.67
N ASP A 210 -12.07 -27.59 -25.03
CA ASP A 210 -12.90 -28.69 -25.55
C ASP A 210 -14.38 -28.40 -25.32
N THR A 211 -15.12 -28.23 -26.40
CA THR A 211 -16.56 -27.92 -26.42
C THR A 211 -17.43 -29.14 -26.69
N SER A 212 -16.91 -30.36 -26.59
CA SER A 212 -17.65 -31.59 -26.86
C SER A 212 -18.69 -31.94 -25.78
N GLY A 213 -18.54 -31.41 -24.57
CA GLY A 213 -19.45 -31.61 -23.45
C GLY A 213 -20.41 -30.44 -23.21
N GLU A 214 -21.16 -30.48 -22.11
CA GLU A 214 -22.10 -29.43 -21.69
C GLU A 214 -21.38 -28.15 -21.27
N VAL A 215 -20.18 -28.27 -20.74
CA VAL A 215 -19.29 -27.14 -20.34
C VAL A 215 -17.99 -27.25 -21.11
N VAL A 216 -17.37 -26.13 -21.39
CA VAL A 216 -16.04 -26.09 -21.98
C VAL A 216 -15.02 -26.64 -21.00
N GLU A 217 -14.35 -27.70 -21.34
CA GLU A 217 -13.29 -28.31 -20.56
C GLU A 217 -11.91 -27.83 -21.03
N PRO A 218 -10.87 -27.82 -20.15
CA PRO A 218 -9.51 -27.61 -20.62
C PRO A 218 -9.09 -28.73 -21.57
N LEU A 219 -8.21 -28.40 -22.52
CA LEU A 219 -7.45 -29.44 -23.21
C LEU A 219 -6.54 -30.11 -22.18
N VAL A 220 -6.36 -31.44 -22.26
CA VAL A 220 -5.59 -32.21 -21.28
C VAL A 220 -4.49 -33.03 -21.92
N GLY A 221 -3.43 -33.31 -21.16
CA GLY A 221 -2.33 -34.19 -21.53
C GLY A 221 -1.67 -33.81 -22.85
N ALA A 222 -1.42 -34.78 -23.71
CA ALA A 222 -0.74 -34.59 -25.00
C ALA A 222 -1.40 -33.56 -25.92
N GLN A 223 -2.73 -33.43 -25.87
CA GLN A 223 -3.46 -32.41 -26.65
C GLN A 223 -3.16 -31.02 -26.14
N ALA A 224 -3.13 -30.80 -24.81
CA ALA A 224 -2.75 -29.55 -24.21
C ALA A 224 -1.31 -29.15 -24.57
N GLU A 225 -0.38 -30.09 -24.47
CA GLU A 225 1.03 -29.90 -24.79
C GLU A 225 1.26 -29.56 -26.27
N ALA A 226 0.67 -30.32 -27.18
CA ALA A 226 0.76 -30.03 -28.61
C ALA A 226 0.17 -28.69 -29.00
N THR A 227 -0.96 -28.31 -28.40
CA THR A 227 -1.60 -27.00 -28.65
C THR A 227 -0.77 -25.85 -28.05
N ALA A 228 -0.26 -26.00 -26.82
CA ALA A 228 0.64 -25.05 -26.21
C ALA A 228 1.91 -24.84 -27.06
N GLN A 229 2.50 -25.88 -27.59
CA GLN A 229 3.64 -25.80 -28.51
C GLN A 229 3.29 -25.05 -29.81
N ARG A 230 2.12 -25.33 -30.43
CA ARG A 230 1.65 -24.57 -31.60
C ARG A 230 1.51 -23.06 -31.29
N LEU A 231 1.10 -22.72 -30.09
CA LEU A 231 1.02 -21.32 -29.61
C LEU A 231 2.38 -20.72 -29.19
N GLY A 232 3.46 -21.51 -29.21
CA GLY A 232 4.80 -21.06 -28.79
C GLY A 232 4.98 -20.90 -27.28
N LEU A 233 4.14 -21.56 -26.48
CA LEU A 233 4.26 -21.53 -25.02
C LEU A 233 5.38 -22.46 -24.57
N LYS A 234 6.12 -22.05 -23.51
CA LYS A 234 7.18 -22.87 -22.92
C LYS A 234 6.59 -24.16 -22.33
N ALA A 235 7.17 -25.30 -22.72
CA ALA A 235 6.83 -26.60 -22.16
C ALA A 235 7.28 -26.72 -20.70
N PHE A 236 6.65 -27.64 -19.97
CA PHE A 236 7.11 -28.08 -18.65
C PHE A 236 8.20 -29.14 -18.79
N GLY A 237 9.19 -29.10 -17.89
CA GLY A 237 10.15 -30.18 -17.74
C GLY A 237 9.47 -31.50 -17.27
N PRO A 238 10.17 -32.64 -17.32
CA PRO A 238 9.58 -33.95 -16.99
C PRO A 238 8.90 -34.02 -15.62
N GLU A 239 9.53 -33.44 -14.60
CA GLU A 239 9.06 -33.43 -13.21
C GLU A 239 8.53 -32.06 -12.75
N GLU A 240 8.48 -31.09 -13.65
CA GLU A 240 8.01 -29.75 -13.31
C GLU A 240 6.49 -29.69 -13.18
N THR A 241 6.03 -29.00 -12.15
CA THR A 241 4.65 -28.56 -11.99
C THR A 241 4.61 -27.04 -11.82
N GLY A 242 3.48 -26.44 -12.16
CA GLY A 242 3.30 -25.00 -12.08
C GLY A 242 2.24 -24.48 -13.02
N THR A 243 2.19 -23.16 -13.15
CA THR A 243 1.20 -22.48 -13.98
C THR A 243 1.87 -21.39 -14.81
N THR A 244 1.35 -21.18 -16.01
CA THR A 244 1.67 -20.04 -16.89
C THR A 244 0.35 -19.40 -17.29
N VAL A 245 0.18 -18.11 -16.95
CA VAL A 245 -0.94 -17.28 -17.39
C VAL A 245 -0.43 -16.33 -18.45
N VAL A 246 -0.97 -16.42 -19.65
CA VAL A 246 -0.60 -15.58 -20.80
C VAL A 246 -1.68 -14.52 -20.99
N VAL A 247 -1.32 -13.27 -20.83
CA VAL A 247 -2.14 -12.08 -21.05
C VAL A 247 -1.98 -11.64 -22.50
N VAL A 248 -3.08 -11.59 -23.25
CA VAL A 248 -3.07 -11.20 -24.67
C VAL A 248 -3.16 -9.69 -24.79
N ASP A 249 -2.29 -9.08 -25.59
CA ASP A 249 -2.18 -7.63 -25.83
C ASP A 249 -2.24 -6.82 -24.52
N PRO A 250 -1.17 -6.92 -23.68
CA PRO A 250 -1.17 -6.29 -22.37
C PRO A 250 -1.22 -4.77 -22.47
N ASN A 251 -1.94 -4.13 -21.55
CA ASN A 251 -1.84 -2.71 -21.29
C ASN A 251 -0.59 -2.45 -20.44
N LEU A 252 0.37 -1.73 -20.96
CA LEU A 252 1.65 -1.44 -20.30
C LEU A 252 1.67 -0.06 -19.63
N ASP A 253 0.52 0.53 -19.32
CA ASP A 253 0.39 1.86 -18.68
C ASP A 253 1.18 2.97 -19.39
N GLY A 254 1.13 2.94 -20.73
CA GLY A 254 1.82 3.91 -21.59
C GLY A 254 3.34 3.70 -21.71
N LEU A 255 3.89 2.66 -21.07
CA LEU A 255 5.30 2.32 -21.22
C LEU A 255 5.57 1.57 -22.53
N GLU A 256 6.74 1.83 -23.10
CA GLU A 256 7.29 0.96 -24.15
C GLU A 256 7.69 -0.40 -23.54
N PRO A 257 7.63 -1.50 -24.31
CA PRO A 257 7.87 -2.83 -23.77
C PRO A 257 9.18 -3.03 -23.00
N PRO A 258 10.36 -2.52 -23.46
CA PRO A 258 11.58 -2.60 -22.64
C PRO A 258 11.46 -1.85 -21.32
N GLY A 259 10.90 -0.62 -21.34
CA GLY A 259 10.69 0.17 -20.13
C GLY A 259 9.68 -0.47 -19.17
N ALA A 260 8.67 -1.18 -19.69
CA ALA A 260 7.76 -1.98 -18.86
C ALA A 260 8.48 -3.17 -18.21
N ALA A 261 9.42 -3.82 -18.92
CA ALA A 261 10.23 -4.90 -18.34
C ALA A 261 11.16 -4.40 -17.23
N ASP A 262 11.81 -3.24 -17.42
CA ASP A 262 12.61 -2.60 -16.36
C ASP A 262 11.76 -2.25 -15.16
N TYR A 263 10.58 -1.65 -15.38
CA TYR A 263 9.64 -1.31 -14.31
C TYR A 263 9.14 -2.54 -13.54
N LEU A 264 8.82 -3.63 -14.23
CA LEU A 264 8.42 -4.90 -13.60
C LEU A 264 9.57 -5.49 -12.77
N SER A 265 10.81 -5.40 -13.25
CA SER A 265 12.00 -5.87 -12.53
C SER A 265 12.22 -5.09 -11.23
N GLU A 266 12.10 -3.76 -11.29
CA GLU A 266 12.17 -2.91 -10.10
C GLU A 266 11.01 -3.17 -9.12
N THR A 267 9.78 -3.30 -9.64
CA THR A 267 8.58 -3.59 -8.85
C THR A 267 8.72 -4.91 -8.09
N ILE A 268 9.27 -5.95 -8.74
CA ILE A 268 9.60 -7.23 -8.09
C ILE A 268 10.58 -6.98 -6.93
N ALA A 269 11.65 -6.21 -7.17
CA ALA A 269 12.63 -5.93 -6.13
C ALA A 269 12.00 -5.20 -4.94
N TRP A 270 11.16 -4.19 -5.15
CA TRP A 270 10.53 -3.43 -4.07
C TRP A 270 9.49 -4.25 -3.28
N HIS A 271 8.68 -5.06 -3.94
CA HIS A 271 7.58 -5.76 -3.27
C HIS A 271 7.92 -7.18 -2.79
N LEU A 272 8.94 -7.81 -3.38
CA LEU A 272 9.23 -9.22 -3.15
C LEU A 272 10.65 -9.49 -2.64
N TRP A 273 11.43 -8.44 -2.32
CA TRP A 273 12.80 -8.60 -1.82
C TRP A 273 12.93 -9.56 -0.61
N PRO A 274 11.94 -9.69 0.32
CA PRO A 274 12.09 -10.62 1.43
C PRO A 274 12.19 -12.08 0.98
N LYS A 275 11.62 -12.40 -0.21
CA LYS A 275 11.68 -13.73 -0.83
C LYS A 275 12.99 -13.99 -1.58
N MET A 276 13.75 -12.93 -1.89
CA MET A 276 15.00 -13.01 -2.65
C MET A 276 16.23 -13.19 -1.78
N VAL A 277 16.12 -12.92 -0.48
CA VAL A 277 17.30 -12.86 0.41
C VAL A 277 17.48 -14.13 1.22
N SER A 278 18.74 -14.56 1.36
CA SER A 278 19.14 -15.61 2.29
C SER A 278 19.39 -15.01 3.66
N ILE A 279 18.62 -15.40 4.67
CA ILE A 279 18.76 -14.87 6.04
C ILE A 279 18.67 -16.00 7.05
N ALA A 280 19.54 -15.95 8.07
CA ALA A 280 19.58 -16.92 9.16
C ALA A 280 19.71 -18.39 8.66
N GLY A 281 20.51 -18.62 7.61
CA GLY A 281 20.75 -19.94 7.03
C GLY A 281 19.62 -20.47 6.13
N ARG A 282 18.54 -19.70 5.91
CA ARG A 282 17.49 -20.04 4.94
C ARG A 282 17.89 -19.55 3.55
N SER A 283 17.76 -20.40 2.54
CA SER A 283 17.90 -20.02 1.13
C SER A 283 16.76 -19.09 0.69
N PRO A 284 16.94 -18.34 -0.43
CA PRO A 284 15.86 -17.56 -1.03
C PRO A 284 14.63 -18.43 -1.26
N ALA A 285 13.45 -17.91 -0.90
CA ALA A 285 12.20 -18.64 -1.02
C ALA A 285 11.68 -18.64 -2.46
N MET A 286 12.00 -17.60 -3.23
CA MET A 286 11.64 -17.45 -4.63
C MET A 286 12.82 -16.93 -5.46
N ARG A 287 12.82 -17.28 -6.75
CA ARG A 287 13.70 -16.75 -7.78
C ARG A 287 12.88 -16.00 -8.81
N PHE A 288 13.35 -14.84 -9.22
CA PHE A 288 12.63 -13.96 -10.11
C PHE A 288 13.41 -13.72 -11.40
N SER A 289 12.71 -13.66 -12.51
CA SER A 289 13.28 -13.22 -13.79
C SER A 289 12.24 -12.48 -14.62
N VAL A 290 12.71 -11.46 -15.34
CA VAL A 290 11.90 -10.71 -16.30
C VAL A 290 12.63 -10.69 -17.63
N SER A 291 11.90 -10.93 -18.74
CA SER A 291 12.46 -10.84 -20.07
C SER A 291 11.51 -10.17 -21.06
N TYR A 292 12.11 -9.50 -22.07
CA TYR A 292 11.38 -8.99 -23.23
C TYR A 292 12.07 -9.46 -24.52
N ASP A 293 11.33 -10.10 -25.41
CA ASP A 293 11.81 -10.72 -26.66
C ASP A 293 13.11 -11.54 -26.48
N GLY A 294 13.20 -12.26 -25.37
CA GLY A 294 14.34 -13.11 -25.01
C GLY A 294 15.51 -12.37 -24.36
N VAL A 295 15.47 -11.04 -24.28
CA VAL A 295 16.47 -10.23 -23.56
C VAL A 295 16.09 -10.20 -22.08
N GLN A 296 17.04 -10.52 -21.20
CA GLN A 296 16.83 -10.47 -19.76
C GLN A 296 16.90 -9.04 -19.22
N HIS A 297 15.95 -8.67 -18.40
CA HIS A 297 15.92 -7.43 -17.62
C HIS A 297 16.20 -7.83 -16.15
N PRO A 298 17.41 -7.52 -15.63
CA PRO A 298 17.83 -8.05 -14.33
C PRO A 298 16.99 -7.45 -13.20
N VAL A 299 16.46 -8.30 -12.34
CA VAL A 299 15.83 -7.86 -11.10
C VAL A 299 16.93 -7.38 -10.14
N PRO A 300 16.85 -6.13 -9.61
CA PRO A 300 17.86 -5.59 -8.72
C PRO A 300 18.08 -6.48 -7.48
N ASP A 301 19.35 -6.79 -7.18
CA ASP A 301 19.68 -7.53 -5.95
C ASP A 301 19.45 -6.62 -4.72
N PRO A 302 18.52 -6.97 -3.82
CA PRO A 302 18.20 -6.13 -2.68
C PRO A 302 19.36 -5.96 -1.68
N ARG A 303 20.37 -6.82 -1.69
CA ARG A 303 21.55 -6.71 -0.81
C ARG A 303 22.52 -5.62 -1.26
N THR A 304 22.61 -5.39 -2.55
CA THR A 304 23.59 -4.48 -3.15
C THR A 304 22.96 -3.19 -3.67
N THR A 305 21.65 -3.19 -3.95
CA THR A 305 20.95 -2.03 -4.50
C THR A 305 20.48 -1.11 -3.39
N SER A 306 20.91 0.15 -3.42
CA SER A 306 20.34 1.21 -2.57
C SER A 306 18.97 1.63 -3.11
N PRO A 307 17.96 1.86 -2.24
CA PRO A 307 18.00 1.78 -0.78
C PRO A 307 17.53 0.43 -0.21
N LEU A 308 17.24 -0.56 -1.04
CA LEU A 308 16.74 -1.88 -0.60
C LEU A 308 17.70 -2.56 0.40
N SER A 309 19.02 -2.36 0.24
CA SER A 309 20.02 -2.88 1.16
C SER A 309 19.87 -2.39 2.62
N MET A 310 19.23 -1.24 2.83
CA MET A 310 18.88 -0.78 4.18
C MET A 310 17.71 -1.56 4.77
N PHE A 311 16.70 -1.88 3.95
CA PHE A 311 15.58 -2.73 4.41
C PHE A 311 16.06 -4.16 4.68
N VAL A 312 16.98 -4.71 3.88
CA VAL A 312 17.60 -6.00 4.16
C VAL A 312 18.34 -5.98 5.50
N ALA A 313 19.13 -4.93 5.76
CA ALA A 313 19.82 -4.78 7.04
C ALA A 313 18.85 -4.62 8.22
N ALA A 314 17.74 -3.91 8.04
CA ALA A 314 16.68 -3.79 9.05
C ALA A 314 15.97 -5.13 9.29
N TYR A 315 15.77 -5.94 8.25
CA TYR A 315 15.20 -7.27 8.38
C TYR A 315 16.18 -8.22 9.11
N GLU A 316 17.48 -8.16 8.83
CA GLU A 316 18.51 -8.90 9.58
C GLU A 316 18.52 -8.49 11.06
N ALA A 317 18.40 -7.18 11.35
CA ALA A 317 18.27 -6.68 12.71
C ALA A 317 17.00 -7.20 13.39
N MET A 318 15.87 -7.25 12.68
CA MET A 318 14.59 -7.76 13.19
C MET A 318 14.68 -9.25 13.58
N VAL A 319 15.29 -10.06 12.73
CA VAL A 319 15.44 -11.52 13.00
C VAL A 319 16.49 -11.76 14.08
N GLY A 320 17.51 -10.90 14.16
CA GLY A 320 18.62 -10.99 15.11
C GLY A 320 18.26 -10.57 16.54
N PRO A 321 19.26 -10.52 17.42
CA PRO A 321 19.06 -10.16 18.84
C PRO A 321 18.70 -8.69 19.06
N THR A 322 18.93 -7.82 18.08
CA THR A 322 18.61 -6.39 18.14
C THR A 322 17.16 -6.06 17.77
N GLY A 323 16.42 -7.05 17.29
CA GLY A 323 15.01 -6.90 16.99
C GLY A 323 14.17 -6.67 18.25
N SER A 324 13.20 -5.76 18.15
CA SER A 324 12.30 -5.40 19.25
C SER A 324 10.94 -6.08 19.08
N ASP A 325 10.45 -6.72 20.15
CA ASP A 325 9.10 -7.27 20.17
C ASP A 325 8.08 -6.17 20.46
N LEU A 326 7.10 -6.02 19.59
CA LEU A 326 6.00 -5.10 19.79
C LEU A 326 4.85 -5.81 20.49
N VAL A 327 4.37 -5.23 21.61
CA VAL A 327 3.35 -5.85 22.45
C VAL A 327 2.21 -4.85 22.72
N CYS A 328 0.98 -5.30 22.52
CA CYS A 328 -0.20 -4.64 23.08
C CYS A 328 -0.41 -5.10 24.53
N HIS A 329 -0.60 -4.17 25.46
CA HIS A 329 -0.75 -4.49 26.87
C HIS A 329 -2.20 -4.77 27.29
N LYS A 330 -3.17 -4.16 26.62
CA LYS A 330 -4.61 -4.31 26.93
C LYS A 330 -5.43 -4.32 25.63
N PRO A 331 -5.90 -5.51 25.20
CA PRO A 331 -5.59 -6.85 25.68
C PRO A 331 -4.13 -7.23 25.40
N LYS A 332 -3.55 -8.08 26.25
CA LYS A 332 -2.14 -8.49 26.08
C LYS A 332 -2.01 -9.41 24.85
N LYS A 333 -1.25 -8.95 23.86
CA LYS A 333 -0.92 -9.69 22.64
C LYS A 333 0.47 -9.31 22.15
N HIS A 334 1.23 -10.29 21.67
CA HIS A 334 2.43 -10.07 20.86
C HIS A 334 1.96 -9.68 19.45
N LEU A 335 2.42 -8.54 18.96
CA LEU A 335 1.95 -7.99 17.67
C LEU A 335 2.89 -8.37 16.52
N GLY A 336 4.18 -8.55 16.82
CA GLY A 336 5.22 -8.85 15.86
C GLY A 336 6.57 -8.30 16.28
N ARG A 337 7.54 -8.33 15.36
CA ARG A 337 8.90 -7.85 15.60
C ARG A 337 9.28 -6.71 14.68
N LEU A 338 10.05 -5.77 15.19
CA LEU A 338 10.54 -4.59 14.51
C LEU A 338 12.07 -4.57 14.51
N GLY A 339 12.67 -4.36 13.34
CA GLY A 339 14.07 -4.06 13.19
C GLY A 339 14.27 -2.69 12.58
N LEU A 340 15.23 -1.92 13.06
CA LEU A 340 15.51 -0.55 12.62
C LEU A 340 17.00 -0.39 12.35
N VAL A 341 17.31 0.34 11.26
CA VAL A 341 18.70 0.70 10.89
C VAL A 341 18.74 2.14 10.45
N LYS A 342 19.71 2.90 10.95
CA LYS A 342 19.98 4.29 10.56
C LYS A 342 21.38 4.37 9.95
N ARG A 343 21.51 5.07 8.81
CA ARG A 343 22.79 5.24 8.11
C ARG A 343 22.93 6.65 7.55
N ILE A 344 24.18 7.05 7.35
CA ILE A 344 24.50 8.21 6.51
C ILE A 344 24.43 7.73 5.06
N MET A 345 23.69 8.44 4.23
CA MET A 345 23.50 8.11 2.82
C MET A 345 23.29 9.38 2.00
N PRO A 346 23.69 9.40 0.73
CA PRO A 346 23.34 10.49 -0.18
C PRO A 346 21.84 10.48 -0.46
N SER A 347 21.35 11.59 -0.98
CA SER A 347 20.00 11.67 -1.56
C SER A 347 19.84 10.62 -2.65
N LEU A 348 18.66 10.04 -2.74
CA LEU A 348 18.30 9.02 -3.73
C LEU A 348 17.89 9.68 -5.04
N GLU A 349 18.18 9.00 -6.13
CA GLU A 349 17.54 9.28 -7.41
C GLU A 349 16.26 8.41 -7.47
N PRO A 350 15.06 9.03 -7.43
CA PRO A 350 13.83 8.26 -7.39
C PRO A 350 13.59 7.56 -8.72
N THR A 351 13.16 6.31 -8.64
CA THR A 351 12.67 5.54 -9.80
C THR A 351 11.14 5.58 -9.84
N ARG A 352 10.54 5.20 -10.98
CA ARG A 352 9.08 5.11 -11.07
C ARG A 352 8.51 4.17 -10.01
N ALA A 353 9.16 3.04 -9.75
CA ALA A 353 8.71 2.07 -8.74
C ALA A 353 8.83 2.63 -7.32
N SER A 354 9.87 3.41 -7.00
CA SER A 354 10.01 4.03 -5.68
C SER A 354 9.00 5.15 -5.46
N LEU A 355 8.70 5.94 -6.49
CA LEU A 355 7.70 7.01 -6.44
C LEU A 355 6.29 6.46 -6.17
N MET A 356 5.94 5.31 -6.73
CA MET A 356 4.67 4.63 -6.45
C MET A 356 4.54 4.20 -4.98
N LEU A 357 5.65 4.14 -4.25
CA LEU A 357 5.70 3.82 -2.82
C LEU A 357 5.90 5.06 -1.94
N ASN A 358 5.77 6.26 -2.51
CA ASN A 358 6.05 7.55 -1.87
C ASN A 358 7.48 7.65 -1.33
N ILE A 359 8.44 6.96 -1.98
CA ILE A 359 9.85 7.01 -1.65
C ILE A 359 10.55 7.88 -2.71
N GLU A 360 10.83 9.11 -2.34
CA GLU A 360 11.42 10.13 -3.20
C GLU A 360 12.96 10.16 -3.04
N ASP A 361 13.46 11.21 -2.40
CA ASP A 361 14.88 11.51 -2.27
C ASP A 361 15.50 10.96 -0.97
N LEU A 362 14.67 10.55 0.00
CA LEU A 362 15.09 10.17 1.34
C LEU A 362 14.39 8.92 1.85
N ILE A 363 15.15 8.00 2.45
CA ILE A 363 14.56 6.86 3.15
C ILE A 363 14.30 7.19 4.60
N HIS A 364 13.02 7.19 4.94
CA HIS A 364 12.51 7.32 6.31
C HIS A 364 11.26 6.44 6.52
N HIS A 365 11.33 5.19 6.05
CA HIS A 365 10.17 4.30 5.94
C HIS A 365 10.35 3.00 6.73
N VAL A 366 9.23 2.43 7.15
CA VAL A 366 9.16 1.09 7.74
C VAL A 366 8.40 0.19 6.79
N CYS A 367 9.07 -0.84 6.27
CA CYS A 367 8.44 -1.89 5.48
C CYS A 367 7.56 -2.75 6.39
N LEU A 368 6.27 -2.81 6.09
CA LEU A 368 5.30 -3.61 6.83
C LEU A 368 5.04 -4.91 6.09
N MET A 369 5.03 -6.03 6.81
CA MET A 369 4.74 -7.34 6.21
C MET A 369 4.00 -8.26 7.17
N ARG A 370 3.22 -9.17 6.61
CA ARG A 370 2.59 -10.27 7.31
C ARG A 370 3.58 -11.45 7.45
N PRO A 371 3.21 -12.52 8.19
CA PRO A 371 4.06 -13.72 8.33
C PRO A 371 4.45 -14.36 7.00
N ALA A 372 3.65 -14.20 5.96
CA ALA A 372 3.98 -14.64 4.60
C ALA A 372 5.20 -13.95 4.00
N GLU A 373 5.75 -12.90 4.63
CA GLU A 373 6.91 -12.12 4.17
C GLU A 373 6.77 -11.58 2.74
N LEU A 374 5.56 -11.12 2.43
CA LEU A 374 5.25 -10.27 1.27
C LEU A 374 5.09 -8.83 1.79
N VAL A 375 5.63 -7.87 1.05
CA VAL A 375 5.55 -6.46 1.44
C VAL A 375 4.11 -5.98 1.29
N VAL A 376 3.53 -5.48 2.37
CA VAL A 376 2.22 -4.82 2.34
C VAL A 376 2.41 -3.39 1.88
N THR A 377 3.19 -2.60 2.61
CA THR A 377 3.47 -1.20 2.29
C THR A 377 4.75 -0.70 2.95
N TYR A 378 5.19 0.49 2.57
CA TYR A 378 6.28 1.22 3.19
C TYR A 378 5.69 2.42 3.94
N HIS A 379 5.54 2.27 5.24
CA HIS A 379 4.99 3.32 6.11
C HIS A 379 6.02 4.41 6.36
N ALA A 380 5.72 5.64 5.94
CA ALA A 380 6.59 6.78 6.16
C ALA A 380 6.60 7.16 7.66
N GLY A 381 7.78 7.32 8.22
CA GLY A 381 7.98 7.84 9.57
C GLY A 381 8.48 9.30 9.55
N PRO A 382 8.84 9.87 10.71
CA PRO A 382 9.39 11.22 10.79
C PRO A 382 10.63 11.39 9.93
N LYS A 383 10.74 12.51 9.21
CA LYS A 383 11.95 12.82 8.44
C LYS A 383 13.14 12.99 9.40
N PRO A 384 14.32 12.43 9.08
CA PRO A 384 15.50 12.60 9.92
C PRO A 384 15.96 14.07 9.92
N PRO A 385 16.69 14.51 10.98
CA PRO A 385 17.10 15.91 11.12
C PRO A 385 18.08 16.40 10.04
N SER A 386 18.70 15.49 9.29
CA SER A 386 19.68 15.79 8.24
C SER A 386 19.30 15.08 6.95
N THR A 387 19.39 15.77 5.83
CA THR A 387 19.18 15.22 4.47
C THR A 387 20.20 14.16 4.06
N ASN A 388 21.35 14.09 4.76
CA ASN A 388 22.38 13.08 4.52
C ASN A 388 22.22 11.86 5.46
N GLN A 389 21.09 11.72 6.13
CA GLN A 389 20.76 10.59 6.97
C GLN A 389 19.47 9.96 6.53
N GLY A 390 19.47 8.63 6.42
CA GLY A 390 18.27 7.85 6.19
C GLY A 390 18.13 6.77 7.25
N TYR A 391 16.91 6.29 7.42
CA TYR A 391 16.66 5.07 8.18
C TYR A 391 15.66 4.18 7.46
N ALA A 392 15.82 2.88 7.68
CA ALA A 392 14.86 1.88 7.23
C ALA A 392 14.42 1.03 8.42
N GLY A 393 13.17 0.68 8.43
CA GLY A 393 12.60 -0.27 9.37
C GLY A 393 11.96 -1.43 8.65
N VAL A 394 11.84 -2.56 9.35
CA VAL A 394 11.04 -3.71 8.93
C VAL A 394 10.22 -4.18 10.11
N PHE A 395 8.91 -4.20 9.95
CA PHE A 395 7.99 -4.83 10.89
C PHE A 395 7.36 -6.05 10.26
N ARG A 396 7.47 -7.20 10.92
CA ARG A 396 6.77 -8.42 10.56
C ARG A 396 5.79 -8.80 11.65
N ALA A 397 4.52 -8.96 11.25
CA ALA A 397 3.46 -9.39 12.15
C ALA A 397 3.73 -10.79 12.71
N ASP A 398 3.23 -11.05 13.92
CA ASP A 398 3.23 -12.38 14.54
C ASP A 398 2.24 -13.31 13.84
N GLU A 399 2.56 -14.60 13.75
CA GLU A 399 1.70 -15.60 13.12
C GLU A 399 0.29 -15.67 13.78
N ALA A 400 0.23 -15.51 15.11
CA ALA A 400 -1.04 -15.49 15.85
C ALA A 400 -1.89 -14.23 15.60
N MET A 401 -1.34 -13.25 14.88
CA MET A 401 -2.00 -12.00 14.52
C MET A 401 -2.30 -11.89 13.02
N ASP A 402 -1.94 -12.90 12.22
CA ASP A 402 -2.06 -12.85 10.76
C ASP A 402 -3.49 -12.54 10.29
N GLU A 403 -4.50 -13.18 10.89
CA GLU A 403 -5.91 -12.96 10.57
C GLU A 403 -6.35 -11.52 10.81
N VAL A 404 -5.87 -10.90 11.91
CA VAL A 404 -6.21 -9.51 12.25
C VAL A 404 -5.66 -8.55 11.22
N TYR A 405 -4.38 -8.71 10.83
CA TYR A 405 -3.78 -7.86 9.81
C TYR A 405 -4.37 -8.12 8.42
N ALA A 406 -4.71 -9.38 8.11
CA ALA A 406 -5.40 -9.72 6.87
C ALA A 406 -6.76 -9.01 6.72
N LYS A 407 -7.55 -8.95 7.81
CA LYS A 407 -8.82 -8.21 7.84
C LYS A 407 -8.64 -6.69 7.75
N ALA A 408 -7.48 -6.18 8.18
CA ALA A 408 -7.14 -4.76 8.07
C ALA A 408 -6.74 -4.34 6.65
N GLU A 409 -6.39 -5.29 5.79
CA GLU A 409 -5.98 -5.03 4.42
C GLU A 409 -7.19 -4.74 3.52
N PRO A 410 -7.12 -3.72 2.63
CA PRO A 410 -8.08 -3.58 1.54
C PRO A 410 -7.91 -4.72 0.52
N PRO A 411 -8.82 -4.86 -0.46
CA PRO A 411 -8.68 -5.86 -1.51
C PRO A 411 -7.39 -5.81 -2.33
N THR A 412 -6.70 -4.67 -2.33
CA THR A 412 -5.40 -4.43 -3.00
C THR A 412 -4.19 -4.82 -2.15
N HIS A 413 -4.40 -5.23 -0.90
CA HIS A 413 -3.37 -5.67 0.05
C HIS A 413 -2.21 -4.68 0.27
N ASP A 414 -2.44 -3.37 0.10
CA ASP A 414 -1.42 -2.30 0.06
C ASP A 414 -1.39 -1.40 1.30
N ALA A 415 -2.26 -1.64 2.27
CA ALA A 415 -2.32 -0.87 3.51
C ALA A 415 -2.89 -1.69 4.67
N TRP A 416 -2.74 -1.21 5.90
CA TRP A 416 -3.50 -1.67 7.06
C TRP A 416 -4.42 -0.57 7.58
N ASN A 417 -5.71 -0.76 7.37
CA ASN A 417 -6.74 0.19 7.79
C ASN A 417 -7.34 -0.24 9.14
N ARG A 418 -7.06 0.52 10.20
CA ARG A 418 -7.61 0.25 11.54
C ARG A 418 -9.13 0.48 11.62
N HIS A 419 -9.67 1.33 10.75
CA HIS A 419 -11.09 1.69 10.78
C HIS A 419 -12.00 0.62 10.16
N SER A 420 -11.44 -0.34 9.44
CA SER A 420 -12.20 -1.50 8.91
C SER A 420 -12.43 -2.59 9.96
N LEU A 421 -11.87 -2.44 11.17
CA LEU A 421 -11.87 -3.47 12.21
C LEU A 421 -12.69 -3.07 13.42
N ASP A 422 -13.35 -4.06 14.02
CA ASP A 422 -13.97 -3.94 15.32
C ASP A 422 -12.95 -4.07 16.48
N ARG A 423 -13.35 -3.68 17.70
CA ARG A 423 -12.54 -3.95 18.90
C ARG A 423 -12.66 -5.43 19.28
N PRO A 424 -11.55 -6.08 19.71
CA PRO A 424 -10.24 -5.52 20.06
C PRO A 424 -9.24 -5.41 18.88
N GLU A 425 -9.57 -5.90 17.68
CA GLU A 425 -8.66 -6.01 16.53
C GLU A 425 -8.12 -4.64 16.10
N SER A 426 -8.98 -3.61 16.00
CA SER A 426 -8.58 -2.24 15.70
C SER A 426 -7.55 -1.68 16.68
N THR A 427 -7.63 -2.07 17.98
CA THR A 427 -6.67 -1.66 19.00
C THR A 427 -5.28 -2.25 18.75
N TYR A 428 -5.20 -3.47 18.23
CA TYR A 428 -3.92 -4.10 17.91
C TYR A 428 -3.21 -3.38 16.78
N VAL A 429 -3.90 -3.12 15.67
CA VAL A 429 -3.34 -2.40 14.53
C VAL A 429 -2.91 -0.98 14.92
N HIS A 430 -3.77 -0.24 15.64
CA HIS A 430 -3.43 1.08 16.17
C HIS A 430 -2.18 1.06 17.07
N THR A 431 -2.09 0.08 17.98
CA THR A 431 -0.95 -0.06 18.90
C THR A 431 0.34 -0.36 18.13
N THR A 432 0.27 -1.12 17.04
CA THR A 432 1.42 -1.40 16.18
C THR A 432 2.01 -0.11 15.62
N PHE A 433 1.19 0.72 14.97
CA PHE A 433 1.66 2.00 14.41
C PHE A 433 2.22 2.93 15.49
N ARG A 434 1.53 3.03 16.63
CA ARG A 434 2.01 3.82 17.75
C ARG A 434 3.38 3.34 18.27
N ARG A 435 3.58 2.02 18.42
CA ARG A 435 4.85 1.47 18.87
C ARG A 435 5.97 1.66 17.85
N ILE A 436 5.65 1.55 16.56
CA ILE A 436 6.60 1.89 15.49
C ILE A 436 7.02 3.35 15.62
N SER A 437 6.06 4.29 15.75
CA SER A 437 6.37 5.73 15.92
C SER A 437 7.22 6.00 17.16
N GLU A 438 6.88 5.42 18.32
CA GLU A 438 7.67 5.53 19.56
C GLU A 438 9.12 5.05 19.35
N SER A 439 9.31 3.94 18.61
CA SER A 439 10.65 3.39 18.31
C SER A 439 11.43 4.27 17.34
N LEU A 440 10.77 4.88 16.37
CA LEU A 440 11.39 5.81 15.42
C LEU A 440 11.81 7.13 16.10
N GLU A 441 10.99 7.67 17.00
CA GLU A 441 11.33 8.83 17.81
C GLU A 441 12.58 8.56 18.66
N GLN A 442 12.67 7.38 19.27
CA GLN A 442 13.87 6.97 20.02
C GLN A 442 15.09 6.85 19.10
N LEU A 443 14.95 6.22 17.91
CA LEU A 443 16.04 6.09 16.94
C LEU A 443 16.59 7.44 16.48
N LEU A 444 15.70 8.41 16.30
CA LEU A 444 16.06 9.75 15.83
C LEU A 444 16.45 10.68 16.99
N SER A 445 16.26 10.26 18.25
CA SER A 445 16.46 11.08 19.46
C SER A 445 15.63 12.37 19.44
N LEU A 446 14.42 12.30 18.83
CA LEU A 446 13.52 13.44 18.71
C LEU A 446 12.81 13.75 20.02
N SER A 447 12.59 12.75 20.88
CA SER A 447 12.11 12.95 22.23
C SER A 447 13.27 13.48 23.09
N GLY A 448 13.43 14.79 23.09
CA GLY A 448 14.14 15.46 24.15
C GLY A 448 13.42 15.09 25.45
N THR A 449 13.97 14.14 26.19
CA THR A 449 13.57 13.91 27.57
C THR A 449 13.87 15.18 28.36
N ALA A 450 12.92 16.12 28.33
CA ALA A 450 12.80 17.10 29.37
C ALA A 450 12.37 16.39 30.65
N ARG A 451 13.31 15.63 31.25
CA ARG A 451 13.24 15.37 32.68
C ARG A 451 13.60 16.69 33.35
N PRO A 452 12.72 17.26 34.19
CA PRO A 452 13.08 18.41 35.01
C PRO A 452 14.27 17.95 35.87
N GLY A 453 15.49 18.42 35.55
CA GLY A 453 16.70 18.18 36.33
C GLY A 453 17.90 17.52 35.61
N ALA A 454 17.81 17.13 34.33
CA ALA A 454 18.95 16.65 33.58
C ALA A 454 19.56 17.74 32.72
N SER A 455 20.63 18.34 33.21
CA SER A 455 21.46 19.32 32.49
C SER A 455 22.03 18.75 31.19
N ASN A 456 21.89 19.48 30.11
CA ASN A 456 22.70 19.62 28.88
C ASN A 456 23.92 18.71 28.65
N VAL A 457 23.76 17.37 28.60
CA VAL A 457 24.87 16.47 28.28
C VAL A 457 24.74 15.79 26.91
N ALA A 458 23.55 15.74 26.33
CA ALA A 458 23.31 14.95 25.11
C ALA A 458 23.87 15.57 23.80
N LEU A 459 23.92 16.89 23.70
CA LEU A 459 24.47 17.57 22.50
C LEU A 459 26.00 17.59 22.47
N GLY A 460 26.65 17.60 23.63
CA GLY A 460 28.11 17.56 23.74
C GLY A 460 28.72 16.19 23.40
N ALA A 461 28.06 15.10 23.75
CA ALA A 461 28.53 13.73 23.48
C ALA A 461 28.40 13.35 22.00
N ALA A 462 27.35 13.77 21.33
CA ALA A 462 27.20 13.56 19.88
C ALA A 462 28.20 14.41 19.09
N SER A 463 28.42 15.66 19.48
CA SER A 463 29.40 16.53 18.85
C SER A 463 30.84 16.06 19.04
N SER A 464 31.20 15.46 20.19
CA SER A 464 32.53 14.90 20.43
C SER A 464 32.77 13.59 19.69
N LEU A 465 31.74 12.77 19.48
CA LEU A 465 31.80 11.57 18.62
C LEU A 465 32.00 11.94 17.15
N PHE A 466 31.35 12.98 16.67
CA PHE A 466 31.50 13.46 15.29
C PHE A 466 32.84 14.16 15.04
N SER A 467 33.38 14.92 16.01
CA SER A 467 34.68 15.55 15.86
C SER A 467 35.83 14.52 15.83
N GLY A 468 35.69 13.39 16.54
CA GLY A 468 36.65 12.27 16.47
C GLY A 468 36.63 11.54 15.10
N LEU A 469 35.46 11.45 14.45
CA LEU A 469 35.31 10.78 13.15
C LEU A 469 35.82 11.64 11.98
N VAL A 470 35.63 12.96 12.04
CA VAL A 470 36.11 13.89 11.00
C VAL A 470 37.63 14.12 11.09
N GLY A 471 38.18 14.15 12.30
CA GLY A 471 39.63 14.27 12.51
C GLY A 471 40.48 13.10 11.99
N GLY A 472 39.88 11.89 11.95
CA GLY A 472 40.57 10.68 11.45
C GLY A 472 40.58 10.56 9.93
N ALA A 473 39.68 11.21 9.21
CA ALA A 473 39.54 11.06 7.75
C ALA A 473 40.40 12.02 6.92
N TRP A 474 40.99 13.07 7.51
CA TRP A 474 41.71 14.12 6.75
C TRP A 474 43.15 14.36 7.17
N GLY A 475 43.76 13.55 7.99
CA GLY A 475 45.21 13.48 8.17
C GLY A 475 45.95 14.81 8.40
N ILE A 476 45.30 15.85 8.91
CA ILE A 476 45.94 17.15 9.21
C ILE A 476 45.74 17.45 10.68
N GLY A 477 46.78 17.24 11.47
CA GLY A 477 46.87 17.69 12.86
C GLY A 477 46.94 19.22 12.93
N GLY A 478 45.90 19.83 13.48
CA GLY A 478 45.88 21.23 13.80
C GLY A 478 44.84 21.49 14.89
N ALA A 479 45.33 21.72 16.11
CA ALA A 479 44.53 22.18 17.24
C ALA A 479 44.02 23.59 16.95
N THR A 480 42.76 23.72 16.59
CA THR A 480 42.06 25.02 16.63
C THR A 480 41.11 25.01 17.80
N ALA A 481 41.48 25.80 18.83
CA ALA A 481 40.59 26.17 19.91
C ALA A 481 39.50 27.07 19.38
N TYR A 482 38.26 26.56 19.30
CA TYR A 482 37.10 27.42 19.07
C TYR A 482 36.65 28.06 20.37
N SER A 483 36.82 29.41 20.46
CA SER A 483 36.27 30.23 21.52
C SER A 483 34.75 30.20 21.48
N LYS A 484 34.12 29.85 22.59
CA LYS A 484 32.67 29.98 22.78
C LYS A 484 32.24 31.43 22.64
N PRO A 485 31.21 31.79 21.89
CA PRO A 485 30.59 33.12 21.99
C PRO A 485 29.73 33.19 23.24
N GLY A 486 30.08 34.12 24.10
CA GLY A 486 29.17 34.84 25.01
C GLY A 486 28.57 34.07 26.18
N SER A 487 29.30 33.97 27.30
CA SER A 487 28.68 33.93 28.61
C SER A 487 29.33 35.06 29.46
N THR A 488 28.68 36.19 29.53
CA THR A 488 28.90 37.17 30.61
C THR A 488 28.04 36.77 31.79
N ALA A 489 28.67 36.24 32.83
CA ALA A 489 28.07 36.13 34.14
C ALA A 489 28.63 37.28 35.02
N PRO A 490 27.80 37.97 35.79
CA PRO A 490 28.32 38.92 36.76
C PRO A 490 28.83 38.22 38.02
N SER A 491 30.03 38.59 38.37
CA SER A 491 30.67 38.27 39.65
C SER A 491 29.94 38.92 40.82
N SER A 492 29.67 38.18 41.89
CA SER A 492 29.65 38.75 43.24
C SER A 492 30.18 37.69 44.23
N SER A 493 31.25 38.13 44.86
CA SER A 493 31.94 37.56 45.99
C SER A 493 31.12 37.53 47.28
N ARG A 494 31.24 36.48 48.06
CA ARG A 494 31.72 36.51 49.45
C ARG A 494 31.49 35.21 50.17
N SER A 495 32.61 34.69 50.62
CA SER A 495 32.95 33.87 51.81
C SER A 495 31.99 33.97 53.00
N THR A 496 31.73 32.88 53.68
CA THR A 496 32.43 32.42 54.92
C THR A 496 31.67 31.22 55.52
N ASP A 497 32.44 30.23 55.80
CA ASP A 497 32.56 29.38 56.97
C ASP A 497 31.35 28.88 57.78
N ASN A 498 31.52 27.63 58.11
CA ASN A 498 31.33 26.82 59.32
C ASN A 498 30.23 25.77 59.24
N GLU A 499 30.71 24.56 59.22
CA GLU A 499 30.89 23.57 60.29
C GLU A 499 29.62 23.13 61.06
N GLU A 500 29.57 21.85 61.15
CA GLU A 500 29.12 21.00 62.25
C GLU A 500 27.71 20.40 62.27
N THR A 501 27.76 19.13 62.01
CA THR A 501 27.39 17.97 62.88
C THR A 501 25.91 17.74 63.23
N ALA A 502 25.66 16.50 63.00
CA ALA A 502 25.02 15.53 63.91
C ALA A 502 23.50 15.26 63.81
N THR A 503 23.26 14.10 63.33
CA THR A 503 22.55 12.96 63.99
C THR A 503 21.15 13.09 64.52
N ARG A 504 20.45 12.03 64.22
CA ARG A 504 19.36 11.30 64.95
C ARG A 504 17.93 11.59 64.55
N GLN A 505 17.39 10.60 63.99
CA GLN A 505 16.58 9.48 64.52
C GLN A 505 15.17 9.83 64.90
N ALA A 506 14.31 9.12 64.23
CA ALA A 506 13.25 8.30 64.72
C ALA A 506 11.85 8.91 64.92
N ASP A 507 11.00 8.25 64.30
CA ASP A 507 9.82 7.57 64.84
C ASP A 507 8.47 8.27 64.81
N GLY A 508 7.55 7.51 64.32
CA GLY A 508 6.24 7.33 64.96
C GLY A 508 5.02 8.03 64.36
N GLY A 509 4.24 7.23 63.73
CA GLY A 509 2.89 7.16 64.25
C GLY A 509 1.73 7.59 63.35
N ARG A 510 1.13 6.60 62.75
CA ARG A 510 -0.32 6.21 62.83
C ARG A 510 -1.44 7.20 62.49
N ARG A 511 -2.23 6.69 61.54
CA ARG A 511 -3.75 6.63 61.52
C ARG A 511 -4.48 7.98 61.37
N ALA A 512 -5.46 8.08 60.55
CA ALA A 512 -6.66 7.27 60.28
C ALA A 512 -7.48 7.90 59.13
N THR A 513 -8.03 7.02 58.34
CA THR A 513 -9.41 6.98 57.82
C THR A 513 -10.22 8.27 57.72
N THR A 514 -10.76 8.51 56.54
CA THR A 514 -12.22 8.36 56.31
C THR A 514 -12.57 8.52 54.82
N GLN A 515 -13.53 7.72 54.45
CA GLN A 515 -14.28 7.62 53.20
C GLN A 515 -14.97 8.91 52.80
N SER A 516 -15.12 9.15 51.47
CA SER A 516 -16.48 9.21 50.90
C SER A 516 -16.40 9.38 49.36
N THR A 517 -16.91 8.43 48.67
CA THR A 517 -17.90 8.43 47.57
C THR A 517 -18.02 9.68 46.71
N GLY A 518 -17.93 9.43 45.40
CA GLY A 518 -18.40 10.38 44.40
C GLY A 518 -18.01 9.93 42.99
N ARG A 519 -18.86 9.18 42.39
CA ARG A 519 -18.98 8.74 41.01
C ARG A 519 -19.16 9.97 40.09
N THR A 520 -18.47 10.03 38.95
CA THR A 520 -19.07 10.31 37.64
C THR A 520 -18.03 10.16 36.53
N ASP A 521 -18.43 9.38 35.55
CA ASP A 521 -17.85 9.27 34.22
C ASP A 521 -17.72 10.64 33.54
N ILE A 522 -16.74 10.78 32.64
CA ILE A 522 -16.87 11.32 31.29
C ILE A 522 -15.52 11.24 30.59
N GLY A 523 -15.45 10.53 29.52
CA GLY A 523 -15.02 10.76 28.17
C GLY A 523 -13.73 11.55 27.94
N GLY A 524 -12.65 10.81 27.61
CA GLY A 524 -11.46 11.42 27.01
C GLY A 524 -11.63 11.52 25.50
N ALA A 525 -11.52 12.70 24.96
CA ALA A 525 -11.38 12.95 23.53
C ALA A 525 -9.90 12.91 23.12
N ASP A 526 -9.61 12.13 22.08
CA ASP A 526 -8.31 12.10 21.43
C ASP A 526 -8.09 13.39 20.60
N PRO A 527 -6.87 13.93 20.54
CA PRO A 527 -6.55 15.00 19.61
C PRO A 527 -6.23 14.45 18.23
N ALA A 528 -6.97 14.91 17.23
CA ALA A 528 -6.70 14.67 15.82
C ALA A 528 -5.39 15.38 15.39
N GLU A 529 -4.50 14.63 14.73
CA GLU A 529 -3.30 15.16 14.10
C GLU A 529 -3.67 15.92 12.82
N VAL A 530 -3.25 17.18 12.76
CA VAL A 530 -3.32 18.01 11.55
C VAL A 530 -1.93 18.03 10.92
N PHE A 531 -1.77 17.48 9.72
CA PHE A 531 -0.60 17.70 8.88
C PHE A 531 -0.64 19.12 8.30
N GLY A 532 0.38 19.92 8.61
CA GLY A 532 0.60 21.24 8.02
C GLY A 532 1.73 21.17 7.01
N ASP A 533 1.43 21.63 5.80
CA ASP A 533 2.35 21.81 4.68
C ASP A 533 3.19 23.08 4.89
N ASP A 534 4.52 22.96 4.93
CA ASP A 534 5.45 24.09 5.06
C ASP A 534 6.12 24.38 3.71
N GLY A 535 5.68 25.43 3.03
CA GLY A 535 6.38 26.05 1.91
C GLY A 535 7.52 26.98 2.40
N PRO A 536 8.54 27.29 1.58
CA PRO A 536 9.81 27.82 2.02
C PRO A 536 9.75 29.32 2.37
N ALA A 537 10.28 29.69 3.54
CA ALA A 537 10.46 31.05 3.98
C ALA A 537 11.79 31.62 3.48
N THR A 538 11.72 32.69 2.70
CA THR A 538 12.85 33.58 2.34
C THR A 538 13.33 34.39 3.54
N VAL A 539 14.65 34.38 3.74
CA VAL A 539 15.35 35.16 4.79
C VAL A 539 15.48 36.60 4.34
N ALA A 540 14.98 37.52 5.14
CA ALA A 540 15.36 38.93 5.10
C ALA A 540 15.85 39.39 6.49
N SER A 541 17.09 39.84 6.54
CA SER A 541 17.74 40.39 7.73
C SER A 541 17.32 41.84 7.98
N GLY A 542 17.02 42.17 9.23
CA GLY A 542 16.83 43.54 9.70
C GLY A 542 16.59 43.59 11.21
N GLY A 543 17.50 44.20 11.94
CA GLY A 543 17.53 44.25 13.42
C GLY A 543 16.41 45.06 14.05
N GLY A 544 16.07 44.72 15.28
CA GLY A 544 15.24 45.50 16.18
C GLY A 544 14.54 44.66 17.24
N THR A 545 14.84 44.95 18.52
CA THR A 545 14.09 44.68 19.77
C THR A 545 13.45 43.30 19.97
N LEU A 546 13.87 42.63 21.03
CA LEU A 546 13.34 41.38 21.56
C LEU A 546 11.85 41.51 21.93
N GLU A 547 10.94 41.24 21.03
CA GLU A 547 9.55 40.95 21.34
C GLU A 547 9.40 39.45 21.69
N ALA A 548 8.51 39.18 22.67
CA ALA A 548 8.16 37.79 23.07
C ALA A 548 7.72 36.95 21.87
N PRO A 549 8.01 35.66 21.85
CA PRO A 549 7.66 34.79 20.70
C PRO A 549 6.16 34.80 20.46
N ARG A 550 5.73 35.37 19.33
CA ARG A 550 4.33 35.41 18.91
C ARG A 550 3.88 33.99 18.58
N ARG A 551 2.79 33.54 19.18
CA ARG A 551 2.16 32.25 18.86
C ARG A 551 1.66 32.29 17.41
N ARG A 552 1.96 31.23 16.62
CA ARG A 552 1.47 31.10 15.24
C ARG A 552 -0.06 30.90 15.27
N PRO A 553 -0.83 31.55 14.37
CA PRO A 553 -2.25 31.28 14.19
C PRO A 553 -2.49 29.81 13.90
N ARG A 554 -3.54 29.23 14.47
CA ARG A 554 -3.93 27.84 14.30
C ARG A 554 -5.45 27.75 14.17
N VAL A 555 -5.92 26.78 13.39
CA VAL A 555 -7.32 26.39 13.33
C VAL A 555 -7.48 25.10 14.11
N GLN A 556 -8.49 25.02 14.95
CA GLN A 556 -8.91 23.81 15.64
C GLN A 556 -10.34 23.51 15.24
N TYR A 557 -10.54 22.42 14.49
CA TYR A 557 -11.89 21.98 14.11
C TYR A 557 -12.62 21.40 15.33
N VAL A 558 -13.94 21.64 15.37
CA VAL A 558 -14.83 21.16 16.43
C VAL A 558 -15.81 20.17 15.79
N GLY A 559 -15.52 18.88 15.94
CA GLY A 559 -16.32 17.82 15.28
C GLY A 559 -16.09 17.71 13.78
N ASP A 560 -16.79 16.76 13.16
CA ASP A 560 -16.82 16.57 11.72
C ASP A 560 -17.82 17.51 11.05
N PRO A 561 -17.66 17.82 9.73
CA PRO A 561 -18.65 18.59 8.98
C PRO A 561 -20.02 17.89 9.00
N TYR A 562 -21.08 18.66 9.17
CA TYR A 562 -22.45 18.11 9.20
C TYR A 562 -23.37 18.89 8.28
N TYR A 563 -24.44 18.24 7.82
CA TYR A 563 -25.47 18.87 7.02
C TYR A 563 -26.48 19.58 7.91
N ASP A 564 -26.83 20.83 7.56
CA ASP A 564 -27.84 21.64 8.20
C ASP A 564 -28.89 22.08 7.16
N ASP A 565 -30.17 21.83 7.43
CA ASP A 565 -31.25 22.16 6.51
C ASP A 565 -31.75 23.59 6.77
N ARG A 566 -31.46 24.52 5.86
CA ARG A 566 -31.85 25.93 5.93
C ARG A 566 -32.89 26.25 4.88
N GLY A 567 -34.16 26.02 5.22
CA GLY A 567 -35.27 26.19 4.31
C GLY A 567 -35.28 25.16 3.19
N ASP A 568 -35.19 25.59 1.93
CA ASP A 568 -35.23 24.70 0.74
C ASP A 568 -33.84 24.19 0.34
N THR A 569 -32.74 24.54 1.08
CA THR A 569 -31.36 24.16 0.76
C THR A 569 -30.68 23.52 1.93
N SER A 570 -30.04 22.38 1.66
CA SER A 570 -29.15 21.69 2.61
C SER A 570 -27.74 22.23 2.45
N VAL A 571 -27.14 22.71 3.53
CA VAL A 571 -25.78 23.29 3.56
C VAL A 571 -24.85 22.42 4.39
N LEU A 572 -23.55 22.44 4.08
CA LEU A 572 -22.53 21.76 4.85
C LEU A 572 -21.87 22.75 5.81
N VAL A 573 -21.80 22.42 7.09
CA VAL A 573 -21.30 23.29 8.15
C VAL A 573 -20.09 22.64 8.81
N GLN A 574 -18.98 23.40 8.90
CA GLN A 574 -17.79 23.02 9.66
C GLN A 574 -17.55 24.00 10.82
N GLU A 575 -17.61 23.51 12.04
CA GLU A 575 -17.29 24.27 13.23
C GLU A 575 -15.77 24.30 13.48
N PHE A 576 -15.26 25.47 13.90
CA PHE A 576 -13.86 25.63 14.23
C PHE A 576 -13.62 26.70 15.30
N ARG A 577 -12.45 26.68 15.92
CA ARG A 577 -11.94 27.69 16.87
C ARG A 577 -10.57 28.17 16.44
N LEU A 578 -10.25 29.40 16.85
CA LEU A 578 -8.93 29.99 16.68
C LEU A 578 -8.30 30.21 18.06
N PRO A 579 -7.49 29.25 18.57
CA PRO A 579 -7.02 29.31 19.98
C PRO A 579 -6.07 30.45 20.31
N VAL A 580 -5.59 31.20 19.31
CA VAL A 580 -4.76 32.38 19.51
C VAL A 580 -5.68 33.60 19.61
N ALA A 581 -5.64 34.32 20.74
CA ALA A 581 -6.45 35.53 20.94
C ALA A 581 -6.02 36.68 20.03
N GLY A 582 -6.97 37.55 19.68
CA GLY A 582 -6.80 38.72 18.83
C GLY A 582 -7.32 38.56 17.41
N PRO A 583 -7.36 39.64 16.63
CA PRO A 583 -7.92 39.62 15.29
C PRO A 583 -7.09 38.78 14.34
N GLN A 584 -7.73 37.84 13.66
CA GLN A 584 -7.14 36.94 12.69
C GLN A 584 -7.97 36.95 11.40
N ARG A 585 -7.31 36.78 10.28
CA ARG A 585 -7.98 36.69 8.99
C ARG A 585 -8.13 35.22 8.61
N VAL A 586 -9.37 34.81 8.34
CA VAL A 586 -9.68 33.46 7.86
C VAL A 586 -10.14 33.53 6.41
N HIS A 587 -9.76 32.52 5.64
CA HIS A 587 -10.27 32.30 4.29
C HIS A 587 -10.54 30.81 4.06
N ILE A 588 -11.47 30.55 3.16
CA ILE A 588 -11.91 29.18 2.85
C ILE A 588 -11.01 28.54 1.78
N ASP A 589 -10.82 27.25 1.90
CA ASP A 589 -10.24 26.38 0.88
C ASP A 589 -11.21 25.21 0.66
N LEU A 590 -11.92 25.22 -0.45
CA LEU A 590 -12.93 24.22 -0.80
C LEU A 590 -12.41 23.31 -1.87
N ALA A 591 -12.63 22.03 -1.72
CA ALA A 591 -12.31 21.04 -2.73
C ALA A 591 -13.41 19.99 -2.83
N VAL A 592 -13.55 19.39 -4.00
CA VAL A 592 -14.33 18.16 -4.20
C VAL A 592 -13.38 16.99 -3.95
N THR A 593 -13.79 16.11 -3.06
CA THR A 593 -13.05 14.86 -2.80
C THR A 593 -13.48 13.80 -3.80
N LEU A 594 -12.51 13.23 -4.51
CA LEU A 594 -12.78 12.16 -5.46
C LEU A 594 -13.14 10.87 -4.73
N PRO A 595 -14.29 10.23 -5.06
CA PRO A 595 -14.68 8.98 -4.44
C PRO A 595 -13.65 7.88 -4.74
N GLY A 596 -13.14 7.24 -3.69
CA GLY A 596 -12.21 6.10 -3.77
C GLY A 596 -10.73 6.45 -3.69
N THR A 597 -10.30 7.69 -3.92
CA THR A 597 -8.89 8.09 -3.82
C THR A 597 -8.60 8.98 -2.62
N GLY A 598 -9.62 9.56 -1.99
CA GLY A 598 -9.43 10.58 -0.96
C GLY A 598 -8.69 11.83 -1.44
N GLY A 599 -8.33 11.88 -2.72
CA GLY A 599 -7.65 13.01 -3.35
C GLY A 599 -8.60 14.15 -3.68
N ARG A 600 -8.05 15.39 -3.71
CA ARG A 600 -8.77 16.57 -4.16
C ARG A 600 -8.86 16.58 -5.69
N GLU A 601 -10.01 16.98 -6.22
CA GLU A 601 -10.17 17.23 -7.65
C GLU A 601 -9.37 18.48 -8.05
N THR A 602 -8.37 18.32 -8.90
CA THR A 602 -7.50 19.41 -9.35
C THR A 602 -7.88 19.96 -10.72
N ASP A 603 -8.64 19.19 -11.51
CA ASP A 603 -9.06 19.56 -12.88
C ASP A 603 -10.53 19.16 -13.09
N PRO A 604 -11.48 20.00 -12.62
CA PRO A 604 -12.90 19.69 -12.74
C PRO A 604 -13.36 19.70 -14.21
N PRO A 605 -14.28 18.81 -14.61
CA PRO A 605 -14.87 18.82 -15.95
C PRO A 605 -15.49 20.19 -16.28
N ILE A 606 -15.42 20.60 -17.55
CA ILE A 606 -16.04 21.86 -18.01
C ILE A 606 -17.54 21.84 -17.69
N GLY A 607 -17.99 22.84 -16.90
CA GLY A 607 -19.37 22.94 -16.45
C GLY A 607 -19.72 22.18 -15.18
N ALA A 608 -18.73 21.57 -14.50
CA ALA A 608 -18.94 20.95 -13.20
C ALA A 608 -19.34 22.00 -12.14
N SER A 609 -20.30 21.67 -11.29
CA SER A 609 -20.65 22.48 -10.13
C SER A 609 -19.54 22.36 -9.07
N MET A 610 -19.07 23.50 -8.55
CA MET A 610 -18.10 23.58 -7.49
C MET A 610 -18.77 23.95 -6.16
N PRO A 611 -18.25 23.51 -5.00
CA PRO A 611 -18.74 23.95 -3.72
C PRO A 611 -18.46 25.46 -3.52
N VAL A 612 -19.39 26.17 -2.87
CA VAL A 612 -19.33 27.62 -2.69
C VAL A 612 -19.51 28.00 -1.23
N LEU A 613 -18.64 28.88 -0.71
CA LEU A 613 -18.83 29.47 0.62
C LEU A 613 -20.08 30.36 0.63
N ILE A 614 -21.00 30.08 1.52
CA ILE A 614 -22.16 30.96 1.81
C ILE A 614 -21.73 32.05 2.78
N GLY A 615 -20.94 31.72 3.80
CA GLY A 615 -20.41 32.67 4.75
C GLY A 615 -19.87 32.03 6.02
N TRP A 616 -19.48 32.91 6.93
CA TRP A 616 -18.94 32.59 8.25
C TRP A 616 -19.95 32.98 9.32
N GLU A 617 -20.38 32.06 10.14
CA GLU A 617 -21.36 32.29 11.21
C GLU A 617 -20.63 32.39 12.55
N ASP A 618 -20.86 33.44 13.30
CA ASP A 618 -20.28 33.66 14.62
C ASP A 618 -21.05 32.92 15.73
N ALA A 619 -20.56 33.02 16.97
CA ALA A 619 -21.18 32.36 18.13
C ALA A 619 -22.62 32.85 18.42
N THR A 620 -23.04 33.98 17.86
CA THR A 620 -24.41 34.51 18.00
C THR A 620 -25.35 34.08 16.90
N GLY A 621 -24.83 33.37 15.87
CA GLY A 621 -25.58 32.93 14.68
C GLY A 621 -25.64 34.00 13.58
N GLN A 622 -24.85 35.08 13.67
CA GLN A 622 -24.79 36.07 12.61
C GLN A 622 -23.88 35.61 11.48
N LEU A 623 -24.40 35.67 10.23
CA LEU A 623 -23.69 35.27 9.04
C LEU A 623 -22.92 36.45 8.42
N HIS A 624 -21.63 36.23 8.16
CA HIS A 624 -20.71 37.17 7.51
C HIS A 624 -20.30 36.60 6.15
N THR A 625 -20.49 37.33 5.07
CA THR A 625 -20.32 36.82 3.69
C THR A 625 -18.99 37.19 3.04
N SER A 626 -18.09 37.89 3.77
CA SER A 626 -16.77 38.25 3.24
C SER A 626 -15.82 37.08 3.26
N ASP A 627 -15.04 36.88 2.20
CA ASP A 627 -13.90 35.97 2.16
C ASP A 627 -12.71 36.70 1.51
N PRO A 628 -11.62 36.94 2.22
CA PRO A 628 -11.36 36.58 3.63
C PRO A 628 -12.12 37.42 4.67
N GLN A 629 -12.47 36.80 5.79
CA GLN A 629 -13.15 37.42 6.91
C GLN A 629 -12.17 37.67 8.07
N VAL A 630 -12.27 38.83 8.73
CA VAL A 630 -11.54 39.08 9.98
C VAL A 630 -12.40 38.64 11.16
N VAL A 631 -11.87 37.75 11.95
CA VAL A 631 -12.56 37.15 13.11
C VAL A 631 -11.70 37.34 14.37
N GLU A 632 -12.35 37.46 15.51
CA GLU A 632 -11.65 37.51 16.79
C GLU A 632 -11.35 36.08 17.25
N GLY A 633 -10.06 35.80 17.50
CA GLY A 633 -9.61 34.52 18.04
C GLY A 633 -9.83 34.43 19.54
N GLY A 634 -9.86 33.22 20.07
CA GLY A 634 -10.12 32.87 21.46
C GLY A 634 -10.97 31.63 21.56
N ASP A 635 -11.78 31.50 22.60
CA ASP A 635 -12.62 30.34 22.86
C ASP A 635 -13.94 30.29 22.04
N SER A 636 -14.21 31.33 21.26
CA SER A 636 -15.42 31.42 20.44
C SER A 636 -15.41 30.39 19.31
N VAL A 637 -16.55 29.72 19.12
CA VAL A 637 -16.78 28.79 18.00
C VAL A 637 -17.30 29.59 16.82
N TRP A 638 -16.65 29.40 15.67
CA TRP A 638 -17.07 29.91 14.37
C TRP A 638 -17.53 28.75 13.48
N ARG A 639 -18.39 29.02 12.51
CA ARG A 639 -18.89 28.04 11.55
C ARG A 639 -18.63 28.50 10.14
N ALA A 640 -17.99 27.68 9.33
CA ALA A 640 -17.96 27.84 7.87
C ALA A 640 -19.19 27.17 7.27
N VAL A 641 -20.04 27.94 6.59
CA VAL A 641 -21.28 27.48 5.97
C VAL A 641 -21.07 27.43 4.45
N VAL A 642 -21.19 26.24 3.88
CA VAL A 642 -20.83 25.96 2.50
C VAL A 642 -22.01 25.33 1.77
N GLN A 643 -22.28 25.77 0.54
CA GLN A 643 -23.14 25.06 -0.40
C GLN A 643 -22.31 23.95 -1.06
N PRO A 644 -22.58 22.67 -0.80
CA PRO A 644 -21.84 21.58 -1.42
C PRO A 644 -22.16 21.47 -2.91
N ALA A 645 -21.24 20.95 -3.71
CA ALA A 645 -21.55 20.58 -5.09
C ALA A 645 -22.43 19.33 -5.10
N PRO A 646 -23.48 19.26 -5.97
CA PRO A 646 -24.39 18.13 -6.03
C PRO A 646 -23.66 16.81 -6.28
N ASP A 647 -24.09 15.74 -5.60
CA ASP A 647 -23.60 14.37 -5.76
C ASP A 647 -22.07 14.19 -5.55
N THR A 648 -21.44 15.10 -4.79
CA THR A 648 -20.01 15.07 -4.49
C THR A 648 -19.74 15.14 -3.00
N MET A 649 -18.55 14.67 -2.59
CA MET A 649 -18.02 14.92 -1.24
C MET A 649 -17.24 16.23 -1.23
N THR A 650 -17.68 17.19 -0.42
CA THR A 650 -17.01 18.50 -0.27
C THR A 650 -16.08 18.50 0.94
N GLU A 651 -14.82 18.82 0.71
CA GLU A 651 -13.84 19.07 1.76
C GLU A 651 -13.79 20.57 2.10
N ILE A 652 -13.82 20.89 3.40
CA ILE A 652 -13.78 22.26 3.90
C ILE A 652 -12.46 22.48 4.65
N GLY A 653 -11.58 23.30 4.08
CA GLY A 653 -10.37 23.76 4.72
C GLY A 653 -10.48 25.23 5.17
N VAL A 654 -10.13 25.54 6.40
CA VAL A 654 -10.04 26.93 6.90
C VAL A 654 -8.57 27.29 7.07
N LYS A 655 -8.12 28.29 6.33
CA LYS A 655 -6.78 28.85 6.44
C LYS A 655 -6.83 30.13 7.29
N VAL A 656 -5.81 30.35 8.13
CA VAL A 656 -5.76 31.48 9.06
C VAL A 656 -4.45 32.25 8.96
N GLU A 657 -4.55 33.56 8.93
CA GLU A 657 -3.43 34.49 8.91
C GLU A 657 -3.52 35.50 10.06
N ALA A 658 -2.37 35.90 10.62
CA ALA A 658 -2.33 36.98 11.59
C ALA A 658 -2.61 38.33 10.92
N VAL A 659 -3.53 39.13 11.48
CA VAL A 659 -3.73 40.49 11.04
C VAL A 659 -2.59 41.34 11.65
N ARG A 660 -1.81 41.99 10.78
CA ARG A 660 -0.86 43.01 11.24
C ARG A 660 -1.67 44.25 11.63
N THR A 661 -1.72 44.58 12.92
CA THR A 661 -2.20 45.88 13.36
C THR A 661 -1.20 46.93 12.89
N PRO A 662 -1.64 48.04 12.25
CA PRO A 662 -0.78 49.07 11.72
C PRO A 662 0.07 49.76 12.80
#